data_a454fdeb57bcbf02c29ccb0563f1eacc
#
_entry.id   a454fdeb57bcbf02c29ccb0563f1eacc
#
_cell.length_a   1.000
_cell.length_b   1.000
_cell.length_c   1.000
_cell.angle_alpha   90.00
_cell.angle_beta   90.00
_cell.angle_gamma   90.00
#
_symmetry.space_group_name_H-M   'P 1'
#
loop_
_entity.id
_entity.type
_entity.pdbx_description
1 polymer ?
#
loop_
_entity_poly.entity_id
_entity_poly.type
_entity_poly.pdbx_seq_one_letter_code
_entity_poly.pdbx_strand_id
1 'polypeptide(L)'
;MPYDFEHLSQTHDLSLPAWGPYGKRFFGISHLTDQARGTRFDFTVMPGIYRRAIAFPDALRPSGYLPWNVTPDLNAYSYRQQLDDTGLLVCEVTFVAVDAHTRLVTSHFLNNSDLPVDCAAHLVASLVPNPVKMLEAEPGVEFFKPHLPSPRGLVYDAFFPYEERMDGTVGGTAYRIPANVPVPCPRILARDSVPCPRILAQGKRLWLRAAPQGKVTLTGEFGAITIEGDGNFHNYLIINELDNFNGFTADTDLLVDCLAVCEDEPQFVPAPTETLPEFTRGEQSMLLRYPGLATCYGARWSESETLVQRYAVDDFNHVLLYDDSVRQTHLSLKFFERGGSDCHIEAFFQPLRVEAHADRWLYAVIADGTPEKLPARLDAFDFACAPKLVREAETHFVTWPESPLRFSQERMASVLLSNVVYPTYFCGRNVRHHTPGRLWNSLYTWDSGFIGLGLLEIDTRRTVENLNAYLTMPGDPDNAFVHHGSPVPVQLYLLYELWNRTCDRELLAYFYPRAKQMYDYLAGHDERSTTLKHSKEPAVCTWDYFYNSGGWDDYPPQHFVHETNRLTAIPCVGTSHIIRCAKMLRSLAALLGEDTTEYDNDIQRFTETLQTYAWDEESGFFGYVDHDEEGTPIGILRHESGQNFNCGYDGAMPLVAGITTPTQEARLWAALQSPEHFWCRAGLSTVDMTAPYFRTDGYWNGSVWMPYQWFFWKTALDHAQADFAWRIAERALALWETEVQSSHACYEQFSISSGRGSGWHHFGGLSAPVLSWHAAYYVPGTITHGFDILRRSCQVNVDGLTAELEIGGREGDSATFIACLGGSSCTAEYNGSPCPVITRRPGVFEVTLPKATVGKLAILLEN
;
A
#
# COMPACT_ATOMS: atom_id res chain seq x y z
N MET A 1 21.91 6.00 -14.21
CA MET A 1 22.94 4.97 -14.00
C MET A 1 22.30 3.62 -14.30
N PRO A 2 22.98 2.65 -14.87
CA PRO A 2 22.43 1.31 -15.09
C PRO A 2 22.00 0.72 -13.73
N TYR A 3 20.94 -0.08 -13.75
CA TYR A 3 20.45 -0.76 -12.56
C TYR A 3 21.41 -1.88 -12.14
N ASP A 4 21.58 -2.08 -10.85
CA ASP A 4 22.34 -3.21 -10.31
C ASP A 4 21.40 -4.40 -10.13
N PHE A 5 21.27 -5.20 -11.19
CA PHE A 5 20.38 -6.36 -11.19
C PHE A 5 20.85 -7.49 -10.28
N GLU A 6 22.17 -7.58 -10.01
CA GLU A 6 22.70 -8.53 -9.05
C GLU A 6 22.22 -8.17 -7.64
N HIS A 7 22.33 -6.91 -7.26
CA HIS A 7 21.80 -6.43 -5.99
C HIS A 7 20.28 -6.60 -5.89
N LEU A 8 19.53 -6.21 -6.92
CA LEU A 8 18.06 -6.37 -6.95
C LEU A 8 17.63 -7.83 -6.80
N SER A 9 18.40 -8.79 -7.35
CA SER A 9 18.08 -10.22 -7.22
C SER A 9 18.37 -10.80 -5.82
N GLN A 10 19.16 -10.10 -5.01
CA GLN A 10 19.57 -10.54 -3.67
C GLN A 10 18.74 -9.92 -2.55
N THR A 11 17.97 -8.88 -2.84
CA THR A 11 17.19 -8.18 -1.81
C THR A 11 15.90 -7.58 -2.36
N HIS A 12 14.85 -7.63 -1.54
CA HIS A 12 13.59 -6.92 -1.76
C HIS A 12 13.49 -5.65 -0.90
N ASP A 13 14.55 -5.31 -0.16
CA ASP A 13 14.63 -4.09 0.64
C ASP A 13 14.81 -2.86 -0.27
N LEU A 14 14.18 -1.76 0.08
CA LEU A 14 14.34 -0.49 -0.63
C LEU A 14 15.75 0.08 -0.39
N SER A 15 16.39 0.59 -1.45
CA SER A 15 17.69 1.28 -1.35
C SER A 15 17.53 2.69 -0.77
N LEU A 16 17.22 2.75 0.52
CA LEU A 16 16.97 3.96 1.29
C LEU A 16 18.02 4.12 2.40
N PRO A 17 18.22 5.33 2.94
CA PRO A 17 19.13 5.55 4.07
C PRO A 17 18.76 4.70 5.28
N ALA A 18 19.71 4.40 6.17
CA ALA A 18 19.43 3.74 7.44
C ALA A 18 18.51 4.57 8.35
N TRP A 19 18.57 5.90 8.23
CA TRP A 19 17.66 6.84 8.88
C TRP A 19 16.56 7.29 7.93
N GLY A 20 15.29 7.12 8.31
CA GLY A 20 14.14 7.55 7.50
C GLY A 20 12.80 7.42 8.22
N PRO A 21 11.69 7.69 7.55
CA PRO A 21 10.34 7.68 8.12
C PRO A 21 9.78 6.27 8.28
N TYR A 22 10.51 5.33 8.87
CA TYR A 22 10.16 3.90 8.83
C TYR A 22 9.18 3.44 9.91
N GLY A 23 8.95 4.24 10.95
CA GLY A 23 7.97 3.98 11.97
C GLY A 23 6.55 4.31 11.52
N LYS A 24 5.55 3.85 12.28
CA LYS A 24 4.14 4.23 12.04
C LYS A 24 3.82 5.67 12.44
N ARG A 25 4.74 6.38 13.06
CA ARG A 25 4.56 7.77 13.54
C ARG A 25 4.88 8.76 12.45
N PHE A 26 3.97 9.67 12.15
CA PHE A 26 4.14 10.70 11.11
C PHE A 26 5.00 11.90 11.52
N PHE A 27 5.44 11.98 12.76
CA PHE A 27 6.29 13.04 13.26
C PHE A 27 7.61 12.48 13.79
N GLY A 28 8.10 11.42 13.16
CA GLY A 28 9.30 10.75 13.61
C GLY A 28 10.28 10.40 12.51
N ILE A 29 11.45 10.03 12.96
CA ILE A 29 12.50 9.41 12.18
C ILE A 29 12.96 8.13 12.86
N SER A 30 13.24 7.11 12.08
CA SER A 30 13.71 5.82 12.59
C SER A 30 15.07 5.47 12.03
N HIS A 31 15.88 4.77 12.81
CA HIS A 31 17.12 4.14 12.37
C HIS A 31 17.01 2.63 12.45
N LEU A 32 17.49 1.97 11.42
CA LEU A 32 17.55 0.50 11.37
C LEU A 32 18.75 0.03 12.20
N THR A 33 18.51 -0.53 13.37
CA THR A 33 19.58 -0.92 14.30
C THR A 33 20.10 -2.32 14.04
N ASP A 34 19.16 -3.25 13.84
CA ASP A 34 19.41 -4.67 13.63
C ASP A 34 18.40 -5.21 12.65
N GLN A 35 18.79 -5.27 11.36
CA GLN A 35 17.91 -5.75 10.30
C GLN A 35 17.59 -7.25 10.43
N ALA A 36 18.51 -8.04 10.97
CA ALA A 36 18.25 -9.47 11.15
C ALA A 36 17.11 -9.71 12.14
N ARG A 37 16.99 -8.87 13.17
CA ARG A 37 15.94 -8.97 14.18
C ARG A 37 14.74 -8.09 13.93
N GLY A 38 14.78 -7.22 12.92
CA GLY A 38 13.71 -6.26 12.65
C GLY A 38 13.59 -5.15 13.69
N THR A 39 14.67 -4.86 14.41
CA THR A 39 14.70 -3.84 15.45
C THR A 39 15.04 -2.47 14.87
N ARG A 40 14.37 -1.44 15.32
CA ARG A 40 14.65 -0.05 14.94
C ARG A 40 14.70 0.85 16.17
N PHE A 41 15.42 1.94 16.05
CA PHE A 41 15.39 3.05 16.99
C PHE A 41 14.49 4.15 16.43
N ASP A 42 13.55 4.66 17.24
CA ASP A 42 12.65 5.73 16.85
C ASP A 42 12.97 7.01 17.62
N PHE A 43 13.00 8.14 16.90
CA PHE A 43 13.04 9.47 17.47
C PHE A 43 11.84 10.26 16.99
N THR A 44 10.96 10.62 17.92
CA THR A 44 9.66 11.24 17.65
C THR A 44 9.66 12.66 18.13
N VAL A 45 9.09 13.58 17.34
CA VAL A 45 8.87 14.98 17.68
C VAL A 45 7.38 15.23 17.83
N MET A 46 6.92 15.63 19.01
CA MET A 46 5.52 15.94 19.27
C MET A 46 5.39 17.43 19.66
N PRO A 47 5.08 18.31 18.71
CA PRO A 47 4.75 19.69 19.03
C PRO A 47 3.31 19.79 19.55
N GLY A 48 3.08 20.78 20.40
CA GLY A 48 1.76 21.07 20.95
C GLY A 48 1.61 22.50 21.41
N ILE A 49 0.46 22.83 21.95
CA ILE A 49 0.19 24.13 22.58
C ILE A 49 -0.22 23.92 24.02
N TYR A 50 0.09 24.90 24.88
CA TYR A 50 -0.33 24.89 26.27
C TYR A 50 -1.59 25.76 26.49
N ARG A 51 -2.68 25.12 26.87
CA ARG A 51 -3.97 25.74 27.23
C ARG A 51 -4.52 25.05 28.48
N ARG A 52 -3.92 25.27 29.66
CA ARG A 52 -4.17 24.55 30.93
C ARG A 52 -3.70 23.09 30.91
N ALA A 53 -3.66 22.49 29.76
CA ALA A 53 -3.09 21.20 29.43
C ALA A 53 -2.36 21.33 28.10
N ILE A 54 -1.49 20.36 27.74
CA ILE A 54 -0.85 20.34 26.43
C ILE A 54 -1.81 19.63 25.47
N ALA A 55 -2.22 20.36 24.42
CA ALA A 55 -3.00 19.80 23.32
C ALA A 55 -2.04 19.39 22.19
N PHE A 56 -2.09 18.12 21.79
CA PHE A 56 -1.37 17.60 20.65
C PHE A 56 -2.27 17.56 19.41
N PRO A 57 -1.67 17.60 18.21
CA PRO A 57 -2.41 17.33 16.98
C PRO A 57 -3.10 15.98 17.04
N ASP A 58 -4.33 15.90 16.51
CA ASP A 58 -5.07 14.65 16.44
C ASP A 58 -4.47 13.72 15.36
N ALA A 59 -3.92 12.60 15.79
CA ALA A 59 -3.29 11.64 14.90
C ALA A 59 -4.27 10.85 13.99
N LEU A 60 -5.56 10.88 14.30
CA LEU A 60 -6.60 10.21 13.51
C LEU A 60 -7.30 11.13 12.52
N ARG A 61 -7.11 12.45 12.65
CA ARG A 61 -7.72 13.43 11.78
C ARG A 61 -6.70 14.05 10.84
N PRO A 62 -7.10 14.43 9.62
CA PRO A 62 -6.22 15.13 8.68
C PRO A 62 -5.62 16.41 9.21
N SER A 63 -6.27 17.06 10.19
CA SER A 63 -5.78 18.26 10.85
C SER A 63 -4.60 18.03 11.80
N GLY A 64 -4.29 16.79 12.15
CA GLY A 64 -3.23 16.48 13.10
C GLY A 64 -1.86 16.73 12.51
N TYR A 65 -1.44 15.87 11.61
CA TYR A 65 -0.13 15.94 10.96
C TYR A 65 -0.25 15.52 9.49
N LEU A 66 0.53 16.18 8.66
CA LEU A 66 0.41 16.07 7.21
C LEU A 66 1.78 15.80 6.60
N PRO A 67 1.98 14.76 5.76
CA PRO A 67 3.16 14.64 4.92
C PRO A 67 3.27 15.88 4.04
N TRP A 68 4.42 16.61 4.11
CA TRP A 68 4.46 17.94 3.53
C TRP A 68 5.43 18.06 2.36
N ASN A 69 6.70 17.80 2.58
CA ASN A 69 7.73 17.82 1.55
C ASN A 69 8.60 16.56 1.66
N VAL A 70 9.23 16.16 0.54
CA VAL A 70 10.03 14.95 0.52
C VAL A 70 11.03 14.98 -0.64
N THR A 71 12.23 14.41 -0.41
CA THR A 71 13.16 14.07 -1.50
C THR A 71 12.96 12.62 -1.93
N PRO A 72 13.19 12.27 -3.21
CA PRO A 72 13.00 10.89 -3.70
C PRO A 72 13.84 9.84 -2.97
N ASP A 73 14.98 10.24 -2.41
CA ASP A 73 15.92 9.41 -1.67
C ASP A 73 15.68 9.39 -0.14
N LEU A 74 14.67 10.12 0.35
CA LEU A 74 14.36 10.32 1.77
C LEU A 74 15.52 10.90 2.60
N ASN A 75 16.47 11.58 1.97
CA ASN A 75 17.50 12.35 2.71
C ASN A 75 16.93 13.60 3.39
N ALA A 76 15.81 14.12 2.87
CA ALA A 76 15.03 15.14 3.57
C ALA A 76 13.52 14.90 3.37
N TYR A 77 12.77 15.13 4.45
CA TYR A 77 11.30 15.11 4.41
C TYR A 77 10.74 15.93 5.56
N SER A 78 9.50 16.39 5.42
CA SER A 78 8.83 17.15 6.45
C SER A 78 7.38 16.73 6.66
N TYR A 79 6.92 17.00 7.88
CA TYR A 79 5.51 16.91 8.27
C TYR A 79 5.06 18.27 8.78
N ARG A 80 3.87 18.67 8.35
CA ARG A 80 3.21 19.85 8.89
C ARG A 80 2.16 19.41 9.90
N GLN A 81 2.13 20.07 11.05
CA GLN A 81 1.20 19.76 12.12
C GLN A 81 0.38 21.00 12.40
N GLN A 82 -0.93 20.86 12.30
CA GLN A 82 -1.88 21.89 12.64
C GLN A 82 -2.13 21.80 14.14
N LEU A 83 -1.73 22.83 14.90
CA LEU A 83 -1.75 22.81 16.36
C LEU A 83 -3.07 23.31 16.94
N ASP A 84 -3.92 23.96 16.13
CA ASP A 84 -5.22 24.46 16.54
C ASP A 84 -6.29 24.24 15.45
N ASP A 85 -7.56 24.44 15.81
CA ASP A 85 -8.68 24.24 14.91
C ASP A 85 -8.82 25.35 13.84
N THR A 86 -8.08 26.44 13.99
CA THR A 86 -8.15 27.56 13.05
C THR A 86 -7.18 27.42 11.88
N GLY A 87 -6.17 26.57 12.01
CA GLY A 87 -5.07 26.46 11.05
C GLY A 87 -4.10 27.64 11.05
N LEU A 88 -4.25 28.58 12.00
CA LEU A 88 -3.36 29.73 12.14
C LEU A 88 -2.07 29.40 12.91
N LEU A 89 -2.11 28.36 13.73
CA LEU A 89 -0.96 27.89 14.48
C LEU A 89 -0.53 26.52 13.93
N VAL A 90 0.66 26.48 13.37
CA VAL A 90 1.21 25.25 12.78
C VAL A 90 2.66 25.03 13.22
N CYS A 91 3.09 23.77 13.18
CA CYS A 91 4.50 23.41 13.31
C CYS A 91 4.94 22.55 12.13
N GLU A 92 6.01 22.93 11.47
CA GLU A 92 6.65 22.11 10.44
C GLU A 92 7.86 21.41 11.05
N VAL A 93 7.82 20.08 11.05
CA VAL A 93 8.92 19.24 11.52
C VAL A 93 9.64 18.70 10.29
N THR A 94 10.92 19.08 10.14
CA THR A 94 11.75 18.67 9.00
C THR A 94 12.93 17.84 9.47
N PHE A 95 13.20 16.77 8.77
CA PHE A 95 14.35 15.89 8.97
C PHE A 95 15.27 16.00 7.77
N VAL A 96 16.57 16.32 8.00
CA VAL A 96 17.56 16.53 6.94
C VAL A 96 18.81 15.70 7.22
N ALA A 97 19.27 14.95 6.24
CA ALA A 97 20.53 14.24 6.31
C ALA A 97 21.70 15.23 6.35
N VAL A 98 22.53 15.13 7.38
CA VAL A 98 23.81 15.86 7.48
C VAL A 98 24.93 14.99 6.92
N ASP A 99 24.94 13.73 7.31
CA ASP A 99 25.82 12.68 6.79
C ASP A 99 25.14 11.31 6.94
N ALA A 100 25.84 10.20 6.74
CA ALA A 100 25.28 8.85 6.85
C ALA A 100 24.72 8.53 8.25
N HIS A 101 25.26 9.17 9.28
CA HIS A 101 24.99 8.87 10.69
C HIS A 101 24.30 10.00 11.45
N THR A 102 24.12 11.16 10.85
CA THR A 102 23.64 12.36 11.52
C THR A 102 22.44 12.94 10.80
N ARG A 103 21.42 13.30 11.54
CA ARG A 103 20.21 13.97 11.04
C ARG A 103 19.97 15.26 11.81
N LEU A 104 19.77 16.35 11.09
CA LEU A 104 19.19 17.57 11.63
C LEU A 104 17.68 17.38 11.73
N VAL A 105 17.11 17.74 12.86
CA VAL A 105 15.67 17.77 13.13
C VAL A 105 15.28 19.21 13.46
N THR A 106 14.33 19.76 12.74
CA THR A 106 13.86 21.12 12.98
C THR A 106 12.38 21.11 13.32
N SER A 107 12.00 21.91 14.31
CA SER A 107 10.59 22.22 14.58
C SER A 107 10.40 23.72 14.39
N HIS A 108 9.68 24.08 13.32
CA HIS A 108 9.40 25.45 12.95
C HIS A 108 7.96 25.79 13.30
N PHE A 109 7.77 26.50 14.41
CA PHE A 109 6.46 26.97 14.87
C PHE A 109 6.12 28.27 14.17
N LEU A 110 4.94 28.34 13.55
CA LEU A 110 4.39 29.48 12.83
C LEU A 110 3.09 29.92 13.50
N ASN A 111 3.04 31.14 13.97
CA ASN A 111 1.85 31.74 14.57
C ASN A 111 1.32 32.86 13.68
N ASN A 112 0.27 32.57 12.93
CA ASN A 112 -0.42 33.54 12.06
C ASN A 112 -1.62 34.21 12.76
N SER A 113 -1.78 33.98 14.08
CA SER A 113 -2.86 34.60 14.86
C SER A 113 -2.46 35.96 15.43
N ASP A 114 -3.46 36.75 15.84
CA ASP A 114 -3.26 38.07 16.45
C ASP A 114 -2.79 38.02 17.92
N LEU A 115 -2.64 36.84 18.48
CA LEU A 115 -2.25 36.66 19.89
C LEU A 115 -0.96 35.82 19.99
N PRO A 116 -0.09 36.16 20.95
CA PRO A 116 1.05 35.29 21.24
C PRO A 116 0.59 33.97 21.86
N VAL A 117 1.28 32.87 21.52
CA VAL A 117 0.96 31.53 21.99
C VAL A 117 2.18 30.88 22.65
N ASP A 118 1.95 30.16 23.74
CA ASP A 118 2.95 29.30 24.34
C ASP A 118 2.83 27.88 23.76
N CYS A 119 3.82 27.50 22.99
CA CYS A 119 3.94 26.16 22.41
C CYS A 119 4.76 25.24 23.33
N ALA A 120 4.71 23.97 23.03
CA ALA A 120 5.52 22.93 23.66
C ALA A 120 6.10 21.98 22.59
N ALA A 121 7.19 21.32 22.90
CA ALA A 121 7.74 20.25 22.10
C ALA A 121 8.24 19.10 22.98
N HIS A 122 7.98 17.89 22.56
CA HIS A 122 8.51 16.67 23.12
C HIS A 122 9.40 15.97 22.11
N LEU A 123 10.65 15.75 22.45
CA LEU A 123 11.59 14.93 21.68
C LEU A 123 11.72 13.58 22.39
N VAL A 124 11.21 12.50 21.77
CA VAL A 124 11.09 11.19 22.44
C VAL A 124 11.92 10.16 21.69
N ALA A 125 12.83 9.53 22.40
CA ALA A 125 13.67 8.45 21.89
C ALA A 125 13.24 7.11 22.48
N SER A 126 13.18 6.07 21.63
CA SER A 126 12.83 4.71 22.05
C SER A 126 13.44 3.65 21.15
N LEU A 127 13.74 2.48 21.71
CA LEU A 127 14.05 1.29 20.93
C LEU A 127 12.73 0.52 20.68
N VAL A 128 12.47 0.17 19.44
CA VAL A 128 11.29 -0.59 19.06
C VAL A 128 11.74 -1.96 18.56
N PRO A 129 11.61 -3.01 19.37
CA PRO A 129 11.84 -4.37 18.93
C PRO A 129 10.77 -4.77 17.92
N ASN A 130 11.10 -5.67 17.01
CA ASN A 130 10.11 -6.23 16.10
C ASN A 130 9.07 -7.02 16.90
N PRO A 131 7.78 -6.67 16.83
CA PRO A 131 6.73 -7.43 17.49
C PRO A 131 6.49 -8.80 16.83
N VAL A 132 6.86 -8.95 15.56
CA VAL A 132 6.82 -10.25 14.87
C VAL A 132 8.18 -10.89 15.04
N LYS A 133 8.26 -11.96 15.81
CA LYS A 133 9.48 -12.74 15.88
C LYS A 133 9.71 -13.49 14.59
N MET A 134 10.93 -13.30 14.14
CA MET A 134 11.46 -14.15 13.11
C MET A 134 11.58 -15.56 13.63
N LEU A 135 11.14 -16.46 12.84
CA LEU A 135 11.73 -17.78 12.84
C LEU A 135 13.08 -17.68 12.12
N GLU A 136 14.08 -18.30 12.69
CA GLU A 136 15.08 -18.95 11.86
C GLU A 136 14.37 -20.15 11.22
N ALA A 137 13.59 -19.89 10.21
CA ALA A 137 12.78 -20.90 9.61
C ALA A 137 13.13 -20.99 8.14
N GLU A 138 13.15 -22.19 7.69
CA GLU A 138 13.12 -22.52 6.30
C GLU A 138 11.96 -21.82 5.60
N PRO A 139 12.08 -21.51 4.29
CA PRO A 139 10.99 -20.95 3.52
C PRO A 139 9.68 -21.72 3.71
N GLY A 140 8.58 -21.01 3.94
CA GLY A 140 7.24 -21.59 4.06
C GLY A 140 6.77 -21.92 5.47
N VAL A 141 7.39 -21.37 6.51
CA VAL A 141 6.83 -21.44 7.88
C VAL A 141 5.89 -20.27 8.12
N GLU A 142 4.68 -20.57 8.54
CA GLU A 142 3.68 -19.58 8.88
C GLU A 142 3.37 -19.62 10.38
N PHE A 143 3.17 -18.44 10.98
CA PHE A 143 2.79 -18.30 12.38
C PHE A 143 1.45 -17.67 12.55
N PHE A 144 0.76 -18.15 13.58
CA PHE A 144 -0.53 -17.60 13.96
C PHE A 144 -0.58 -17.38 15.46
N LYS A 145 -1.06 -16.23 15.86
CA LYS A 145 -1.53 -16.04 17.22
C LYS A 145 -2.96 -16.57 17.33
N PRO A 146 -3.34 -17.21 18.44
CA PRO A 146 -4.72 -17.59 18.67
C PRO A 146 -5.63 -16.36 18.62
N HIS A 147 -6.64 -16.40 17.76
CA HIS A 147 -7.63 -15.34 17.67
C HIS A 147 -8.85 -15.72 18.49
N LEU A 148 -8.98 -15.17 19.69
CA LEU A 148 -10.11 -15.44 20.55
C LEU A 148 -11.21 -14.41 20.29
N PRO A 149 -12.49 -14.84 20.17
CA PRO A 149 -13.58 -13.89 19.99
C PRO A 149 -13.68 -12.98 21.22
N SER A 150 -13.82 -11.67 20.97
CA SER A 150 -14.12 -10.74 22.05
C SER A 150 -15.40 -11.13 22.76
N PRO A 151 -15.45 -11.10 24.11
CA PRO A 151 -16.67 -11.35 24.89
C PRO A 151 -17.84 -10.44 24.52
N ARG A 152 -17.58 -9.33 23.82
CA ARG A 152 -18.58 -8.34 23.39
C ARG A 152 -19.04 -8.53 21.94
N GLY A 153 -18.52 -9.52 21.22
CA GLY A 153 -18.92 -9.78 19.83
C GLY A 153 -18.51 -8.67 18.82
N LEU A 154 -17.64 -7.74 19.21
CA LEU A 154 -17.17 -6.67 18.33
C LEU A 154 -15.99 -7.16 17.48
N VAL A 155 -16.16 -7.14 16.17
CA VAL A 155 -15.18 -7.61 15.16
C VAL A 155 -13.89 -6.79 15.14
N TYR A 156 -13.87 -5.62 15.78
CA TYR A 156 -12.76 -4.66 15.78
C TYR A 156 -12.20 -4.32 17.16
N ASP A 157 -12.46 -5.14 18.19
CA ASP A 157 -11.83 -4.93 19.49
C ASP A 157 -10.33 -5.24 19.35
N ALA A 158 -9.50 -4.20 19.37
CA ALA A 158 -8.04 -4.30 19.37
C ALA A 158 -7.48 -4.90 20.68
N PHE A 159 -8.36 -5.22 21.63
CA PHE A 159 -8.03 -5.86 22.88
C PHE A 159 -8.39 -7.36 22.82
N PHE A 160 -7.36 -8.18 22.78
CA PHE A 160 -7.53 -9.63 22.97
C PHE A 160 -7.72 -9.88 24.47
N PRO A 161 -8.90 -10.33 24.93
CA PRO A 161 -9.22 -10.38 26.36
C PRO A 161 -8.38 -11.33 27.22
N TYR A 162 -7.57 -12.15 26.56
CA TYR A 162 -6.71 -13.13 27.21
C TYR A 162 -5.22 -12.95 26.89
N GLU A 163 -4.87 -11.80 26.29
CA GLU A 163 -3.49 -11.50 25.92
C GLU A 163 -2.72 -11.00 27.14
N GLU A 164 -1.57 -11.58 27.39
CA GLU A 164 -0.62 -11.17 28.42
C GLU A 164 0.73 -10.87 27.78
N ARG A 165 1.39 -9.77 28.16
CA ARG A 165 2.79 -9.56 27.79
C ARG A 165 3.67 -10.59 28.45
N MET A 166 4.55 -11.19 27.65
CA MET A 166 5.41 -12.25 28.15
C MET A 166 6.69 -12.38 27.32
N ASP A 167 7.81 -12.24 27.99
CA ASP A 167 9.12 -12.42 27.37
C ASP A 167 9.32 -13.84 26.83
N GLY A 168 10.09 -13.96 25.78
CA GLY A 168 10.36 -15.25 25.17
C GLY A 168 9.23 -15.83 24.31
N THR A 169 8.19 -15.03 24.01
CA THR A 169 7.06 -15.39 23.15
C THR A 169 7.09 -14.69 21.81
N VAL A 170 6.34 -15.20 20.83
CA VAL A 170 6.20 -14.57 19.52
C VAL A 170 5.45 -13.23 19.68
N GLY A 171 6.04 -12.15 19.21
CA GLY A 171 5.47 -10.81 19.36
C GLY A 171 5.49 -10.25 20.80
N GLY A 172 6.17 -10.94 21.74
CA GLY A 172 6.23 -10.49 23.14
C GLY A 172 4.94 -10.66 23.91
N THR A 173 3.98 -11.47 23.41
CA THR A 173 2.68 -11.71 24.03
C THR A 173 2.33 -13.19 24.02
N ALA A 174 1.57 -13.65 25.02
CA ALA A 174 0.96 -14.97 25.06
C ALA A 174 -0.52 -14.86 25.46
N TYR A 175 -1.28 -15.93 25.24
CA TYR A 175 -2.71 -15.98 25.53
C TYR A 175 -2.99 -16.97 26.65
N ARG A 176 -3.54 -16.49 27.75
CA ARG A 176 -4.03 -17.37 28.84
C ARG A 176 -5.45 -17.81 28.52
N ILE A 177 -5.57 -18.99 27.95
CA ILE A 177 -6.84 -19.59 27.53
C ILE A 177 -7.45 -20.32 28.68
N PRO A 178 -8.65 -19.92 29.19
CA PRO A 178 -9.34 -20.65 30.24
C PRO A 178 -9.79 -22.03 29.77
N ALA A 179 -9.93 -22.96 30.74
CA ALA A 179 -10.43 -24.30 30.49
C ALA A 179 -11.76 -24.28 29.71
N ASN A 180 -11.87 -25.14 28.70
CA ASN A 180 -13.04 -25.32 27.85
C ASN A 180 -13.48 -24.10 27.02
N VAL A 181 -12.65 -23.05 26.91
CA VAL A 181 -12.90 -21.96 25.98
C VAL A 181 -12.43 -22.37 24.58
N PRO A 182 -13.32 -22.33 23.58
CA PRO A 182 -12.93 -22.64 22.22
C PRO A 182 -11.89 -21.64 21.68
N VAL A 183 -10.77 -22.14 21.20
CA VAL A 183 -9.78 -21.40 20.43
C VAL A 183 -10.10 -21.65 18.96
N PRO A 184 -10.74 -20.70 18.26
CA PRO A 184 -11.05 -20.90 16.85
C PRO A 184 -9.75 -20.96 16.04
N CYS A 185 -9.81 -21.67 14.94
CA CYS A 185 -8.74 -21.62 13.95
C CYS A 185 -8.50 -20.17 13.55
N PRO A 186 -7.26 -19.72 13.45
CA PRO A 186 -6.94 -18.51 12.74
C PRO A 186 -7.60 -18.58 11.36
N ARG A 187 -8.22 -17.49 10.91
CA ARG A 187 -8.95 -17.41 9.62
C ARG A 187 -8.16 -17.96 8.42
N ILE A 188 -6.88 -18.05 8.58
CA ILE A 188 -5.90 -18.55 7.62
C ILE A 188 -5.95 -20.07 7.40
N LEU A 189 -6.41 -20.84 8.39
CA LEU A 189 -6.47 -22.30 8.34
C LEU A 189 -7.91 -22.86 8.24
N ALA A 190 -8.94 -22.01 8.33
CA ALA A 190 -10.32 -22.43 8.29
C ALA A 190 -10.83 -22.59 6.85
N ARG A 191 -11.60 -23.68 6.59
CA ARG A 191 -12.18 -23.97 5.28
C ARG A 191 -13.13 -22.88 4.76
N ASP A 192 -13.76 -22.13 5.65
CA ASP A 192 -14.96 -21.36 5.35
C ASP A 192 -14.84 -19.85 5.57
N SER A 193 -13.66 -19.32 5.86
CA SER A 193 -13.50 -17.90 6.11
C SER A 193 -12.16 -17.38 5.67
N VAL A 194 -12.15 -16.62 4.58
CA VAL A 194 -11.05 -15.85 4.00
C VAL A 194 -9.85 -16.70 3.56
N PRO A 195 -9.58 -16.74 2.29
CA PRO A 195 -8.47 -17.49 1.74
C PRO A 195 -7.14 -16.87 2.16
N CYS A 196 -6.43 -17.56 3.02
CA CYS A 196 -4.97 -17.57 2.95
C CYS A 196 -4.56 -18.74 2.07
N PRO A 197 -3.39 -18.70 1.46
CA PRO A 197 -3.00 -19.75 0.54
C PRO A 197 -2.97 -21.12 1.25
N ARG A 198 -4.03 -21.87 1.12
CA ARG A 198 -4.13 -23.30 1.56
C ARG A 198 -2.96 -24.14 1.04
N ILE A 199 -2.38 -23.68 -0.04
CA ILE A 199 -1.26 -24.29 -0.73
C ILE A 199 -0.01 -24.40 0.14
N LEU A 200 0.24 -23.40 1.01
CA LEU A 200 1.42 -23.45 1.89
C LEU A 200 1.23 -24.36 3.10
N ALA A 201 -0.01 -24.62 3.50
CA ALA A 201 -0.33 -25.43 4.69
C ALA A 201 -0.60 -26.91 4.39
N GLN A 202 -1.05 -27.26 3.17
CA GLN A 202 -1.45 -28.63 2.83
C GLN A 202 -0.25 -29.60 2.88
N GLY A 203 -0.42 -30.68 3.65
CA GLY A 203 0.63 -31.70 3.83
C GLY A 203 1.70 -31.34 4.87
N LYS A 204 1.67 -30.13 5.43
CA LYS A 204 2.59 -29.71 6.52
C LYS A 204 2.05 -30.10 7.89
N ARG A 205 2.91 -29.97 8.89
CA ARG A 205 2.56 -30.23 10.30
C ARG A 205 2.07 -28.97 10.98
N LEU A 206 1.12 -29.12 11.91
CA LEU A 206 0.68 -28.04 12.78
C LEU A 206 1.28 -28.23 14.19
N TRP A 207 2.03 -27.23 14.61
CA TRP A 207 2.67 -27.15 15.91
C TRP A 207 1.98 -26.11 16.79
N LEU A 208 1.84 -26.44 18.07
CA LEU A 208 1.39 -25.51 19.11
C LEU A 208 2.57 -25.18 20.02
N ARG A 209 2.88 -23.91 20.19
CA ARG A 209 3.80 -23.46 21.22
C ARG A 209 3.02 -23.02 22.44
N ALA A 210 3.16 -23.76 23.54
CA ALA A 210 2.41 -23.54 24.76
C ALA A 210 3.23 -23.88 26.00
N ALA A 211 2.75 -23.41 27.17
CA ALA A 211 3.35 -23.64 28.48
C ALA A 211 2.35 -24.32 29.42
N PRO A 212 2.03 -25.63 29.22
CA PRO A 212 1.14 -26.37 30.12
C PRO A 212 1.80 -26.63 31.47
N GLN A 213 1.03 -26.53 32.53
CA GLN A 213 1.43 -26.98 33.85
C GLN A 213 0.88 -28.39 34.13
N GLY A 214 1.70 -29.44 33.89
CA GLY A 214 1.27 -30.81 33.92
C GLY A 214 0.59 -31.25 32.63
N LYS A 215 -0.38 -32.14 32.72
CA LYS A 215 -1.11 -32.70 31.59
C LYS A 215 -2.31 -31.87 31.21
N VAL A 216 -2.40 -31.52 29.93
CA VAL A 216 -3.52 -30.79 29.33
C VAL A 216 -4.02 -31.57 28.12
N THR A 217 -5.31 -31.81 28.02
CA THR A 217 -5.92 -32.47 26.88
C THR A 217 -6.52 -31.43 25.95
N LEU A 218 -6.00 -31.39 24.72
CA LEU A 218 -6.54 -30.58 23.64
C LEU A 218 -7.54 -31.41 22.84
N THR A 219 -8.69 -30.86 22.56
CA THR A 219 -9.76 -31.53 21.80
C THR A 219 -10.20 -30.67 20.63
N GLY A 220 -10.24 -31.25 19.44
CA GLY A 220 -10.65 -30.61 18.18
C GLY A 220 -11.11 -31.65 17.16
N GLU A 221 -11.30 -31.23 15.89
CA GLU A 221 -11.61 -32.19 14.80
C GLU A 221 -10.50 -33.22 14.58
N PHE A 222 -9.28 -32.90 14.96
CA PHE A 222 -8.15 -33.84 14.97
C PHE A 222 -8.22 -34.92 16.08
N GLY A 223 -9.30 -34.92 16.88
CA GLY A 223 -9.48 -35.80 18.01
C GLY A 223 -9.00 -35.17 19.34
N ALA A 224 -8.54 -36.03 20.26
CA ALA A 224 -8.00 -35.59 21.55
C ALA A 224 -6.49 -35.88 21.61
N ILE A 225 -5.70 -34.89 21.95
CA ILE A 225 -4.25 -34.99 22.14
C ILE A 225 -3.89 -34.49 23.53
N THR A 226 -3.11 -35.25 24.27
CA THR A 226 -2.61 -34.85 25.60
C THR A 226 -1.19 -34.33 25.46
N ILE A 227 -0.97 -33.06 25.84
CA ILE A 227 0.35 -32.44 25.97
C ILE A 227 0.71 -32.39 27.47
N GLU A 228 2.00 -32.45 27.77
CA GLU A 228 2.51 -32.39 29.14
C GLU A 228 3.71 -31.44 29.20
N GLY A 229 3.76 -30.58 30.21
CA GLY A 229 4.85 -29.62 30.35
C GLY A 229 5.09 -29.18 31.78
N ASP A 230 6.11 -28.37 31.96
CA ASP A 230 6.64 -27.90 33.24
C ASP A 230 6.29 -26.42 33.53
N GLY A 231 5.40 -25.85 32.73
CA GLY A 231 5.04 -24.43 32.78
C GLY A 231 5.94 -23.53 31.93
N ASN A 232 6.91 -24.07 31.21
CA ASN A 232 7.71 -23.36 30.21
C ASN A 232 7.14 -23.59 28.81
N PHE A 233 7.49 -22.69 27.88
CA PHE A 233 7.06 -22.83 26.48
C PHE A 233 7.83 -23.94 25.75
N HIS A 234 7.08 -24.92 25.27
CA HIS A 234 7.56 -25.99 24.39
C HIS A 234 6.72 -26.09 23.14
N ASN A 235 7.27 -26.69 22.09
CA ASN A 235 6.56 -26.94 20.86
C ASN A 235 5.90 -28.33 20.93
N TYR A 236 4.63 -28.40 20.62
CA TYR A 236 3.84 -29.64 20.60
C TYR A 236 3.29 -29.88 19.21
N LEU A 237 3.59 -31.02 18.61
CA LEU A 237 2.99 -31.42 17.35
C LEU A 237 1.53 -31.81 17.60
N ILE A 238 0.57 -31.09 17.02
CA ILE A 238 -0.87 -31.38 17.17
C ILE A 238 -1.47 -32.03 15.92
N ILE A 239 -0.96 -31.75 14.74
CA ILE A 239 -1.41 -32.40 13.50
C ILE A 239 -0.18 -32.75 12.65
N ASN A 240 -0.07 -34.01 12.23
CA ASN A 240 1.07 -34.49 11.46
C ASN A 240 0.94 -34.22 9.95
N GLU A 241 -0.26 -34.23 9.42
CA GLU A 241 -0.61 -33.83 8.05
C GLU A 241 -1.82 -32.92 8.09
N LEU A 242 -1.61 -31.62 7.82
CA LEU A 242 -2.65 -30.63 7.93
C LEU A 242 -3.56 -30.68 6.70
N ASP A 243 -4.78 -31.13 6.90
CA ASP A 243 -5.85 -31.07 5.89
C ASP A 243 -6.91 -30.05 6.31
N ASN A 244 -7.30 -30.10 7.58
CA ASN A 244 -8.27 -29.21 8.18
C ASN A 244 -7.91 -28.88 9.62
N PHE A 245 -8.19 -27.65 10.04
CA PHE A 245 -8.09 -27.26 11.44
C PHE A 245 -9.11 -26.16 11.75
N ASN A 246 -10.11 -26.49 12.55
CA ASN A 246 -11.16 -25.54 12.95
C ASN A 246 -10.98 -24.99 14.37
N GLY A 247 -9.85 -25.29 15.01
CA GLY A 247 -9.53 -24.86 16.34
C GLY A 247 -9.52 -25.98 17.36
N PHE A 248 -9.40 -25.63 18.63
CA PHE A 248 -9.34 -26.59 19.74
C PHE A 248 -9.93 -26.01 21.03
N THR A 249 -10.19 -26.88 22.00
CA THR A 249 -10.41 -26.55 23.41
C THR A 249 -9.36 -27.26 24.27
N ALA A 250 -9.00 -26.66 25.40
CA ALA A 250 -8.17 -27.28 26.43
C ALA A 250 -9.01 -27.62 27.64
N ASP A 251 -8.74 -28.77 28.28
CA ASP A 251 -9.50 -29.22 29.50
C ASP A 251 -9.10 -28.44 30.76
N THR A 252 -7.98 -27.76 30.74
CA THR A 252 -7.49 -26.89 31.83
C THR A 252 -6.97 -25.58 31.24
N ASP A 253 -6.75 -24.58 32.10
CA ASP A 253 -6.15 -23.32 31.70
C ASP A 253 -4.81 -23.56 31.01
N LEU A 254 -4.62 -22.94 29.83
CA LEU A 254 -3.44 -23.13 29.03
C LEU A 254 -2.87 -21.78 28.59
N LEU A 255 -1.57 -21.60 28.81
CA LEU A 255 -0.84 -20.46 28.28
C LEU A 255 -0.30 -20.83 26.89
N VAL A 256 -0.76 -20.11 25.84
CA VAL A 256 -0.43 -20.35 24.45
C VAL A 256 0.36 -19.18 23.89
N ASP A 257 1.50 -19.44 23.27
CA ASP A 257 2.28 -18.45 22.53
C ASP A 257 1.75 -18.31 21.10
N CYS A 258 1.86 -19.37 20.30
CA CYS A 258 1.43 -19.34 18.90
C CYS A 258 1.17 -20.74 18.35
N LEU A 259 0.59 -20.76 17.16
CA LEU A 259 0.52 -21.93 16.28
C LEU A 259 1.51 -21.71 15.14
N ALA A 260 2.17 -22.79 14.69
CA ALA A 260 3.10 -22.76 13.57
C ALA A 260 2.80 -23.89 12.59
N VAL A 261 2.86 -23.61 11.30
CA VAL A 261 2.71 -24.58 10.22
C VAL A 261 4.05 -24.74 9.52
N CYS A 262 4.66 -25.90 9.66
CA CYS A 262 5.98 -26.22 9.07
C CYS A 262 6.22 -27.72 9.04
N GLU A 263 7.19 -28.18 8.24
CA GLU A 263 7.53 -29.60 8.16
C GLU A 263 8.24 -30.08 9.41
N ASP A 264 9.24 -29.34 9.87
CA ASP A 264 10.03 -29.66 11.05
C ASP A 264 9.59 -28.88 12.29
N GLU A 265 10.12 -29.21 13.45
CA GLU A 265 9.84 -28.47 14.68
C GLU A 265 10.35 -27.04 14.57
N PRO A 266 9.45 -26.02 14.79
CA PRO A 266 9.82 -24.63 14.61
C PRO A 266 10.87 -24.18 15.62
N GLN A 267 11.87 -23.44 15.15
CA GLN A 267 12.88 -22.81 15.97
C GLN A 267 12.53 -21.34 16.21
N PHE A 268 12.65 -20.88 17.44
CA PHE A 268 12.33 -19.50 17.82
C PHE A 268 13.57 -18.77 18.28
N VAL A 269 13.84 -17.63 17.68
CA VAL A 269 14.86 -16.69 18.16
C VAL A 269 14.23 -15.76 19.18
N PRO A 270 14.70 -15.72 20.42
CA PRO A 270 14.19 -14.78 21.41
C PRO A 270 14.41 -13.34 20.90
N ALA A 271 13.35 -12.52 20.86
CA ALA A 271 13.53 -11.09 20.59
C ALA A 271 14.38 -10.47 21.72
N PRO A 272 15.22 -9.48 21.42
CA PRO A 272 15.79 -8.68 22.49
C PRO A 272 14.65 -8.00 23.23
N THR A 273 14.53 -8.29 24.51
CA THR A 273 13.46 -7.76 25.37
C THR A 273 13.88 -6.49 26.08
N GLU A 274 15.18 -6.21 26.11
CA GLU A 274 15.75 -5.08 26.83
C GLU A 274 15.63 -3.80 26.03
N THR A 275 14.60 -3.00 26.30
CA THR A 275 14.41 -1.67 25.72
C THR A 275 14.89 -0.53 26.63
N LEU A 276 15.37 -0.86 27.84
CA LEU A 276 15.90 0.09 28.79
C LEU A 276 17.36 0.45 28.45
N PRO A 277 17.66 1.71 28.05
CA PRO A 277 19.03 2.09 27.77
C PRO A 277 19.80 2.44 29.04
N GLU A 278 21.14 2.27 28.97
CA GLU A 278 22.03 3.07 29.76
C GLU A 278 21.91 4.52 29.30
N PHE A 279 21.50 5.42 30.18
CA PHE A 279 21.18 6.79 29.85
C PHE A 279 22.19 7.76 30.50
N THR A 280 22.78 8.61 29.68
CA THR A 280 23.64 9.70 30.14
C THR A 280 23.06 11.03 29.67
N ARG A 281 22.76 11.93 30.64
CA ARG A 281 22.34 13.30 30.38
C ARG A 281 23.54 14.21 30.31
N GLY A 282 23.66 15.01 29.23
CA GLY A 282 24.59 16.12 29.10
C GLY A 282 23.91 17.48 29.24
N GLU A 283 24.62 18.56 29.00
CA GLU A 283 24.04 19.88 28.83
C GLU A 283 23.39 19.96 27.45
N GLN A 284 22.06 20.13 27.41
CA GLN A 284 21.27 20.14 26.18
C GLN A 284 21.48 18.88 25.29
N SER A 285 21.75 17.73 25.89
CA SER A 285 21.99 16.50 25.15
C SER A 285 21.65 15.24 25.95
N MET A 286 21.50 14.15 25.24
CA MET A 286 21.36 12.80 25.78
C MET A 286 22.13 11.77 24.97
N LEU A 287 22.65 10.76 25.68
CA LEU A 287 23.27 9.59 25.08
C LEU A 287 22.57 8.34 25.57
N LEU A 288 22.28 7.40 24.65
CA LEU A 288 21.53 6.19 24.89
C LEU A 288 22.34 4.99 24.39
N ARG A 289 22.57 4.02 25.25
CA ARG A 289 23.19 2.76 24.92
C ARG A 289 22.25 1.62 25.32
N TYR A 290 21.77 0.88 24.32
CA TYR A 290 20.90 -0.26 24.55
C TYR A 290 21.69 -1.54 24.74
N PRO A 291 21.43 -2.35 25.79
CA PRO A 291 22.06 -3.64 25.97
C PRO A 291 21.88 -4.54 24.74
N GLY A 292 22.94 -5.19 24.32
CA GLY A 292 22.94 -6.09 23.16
C GLY A 292 23.00 -5.43 21.78
N LEU A 293 23.03 -4.09 21.70
CA LEU A 293 23.27 -3.36 20.45
C LEU A 293 24.70 -2.83 20.39
N ALA A 294 25.33 -2.96 19.22
CA ALA A 294 26.65 -2.36 18.97
C ALA A 294 26.56 -0.85 18.73
N THR A 295 25.42 -0.37 18.28
CA THR A 295 25.13 1.03 17.96
C THR A 295 24.56 1.75 19.18
N CYS A 296 25.10 2.93 19.48
CA CYS A 296 24.57 3.88 20.46
C CYS A 296 23.89 5.04 19.74
N TYR A 297 22.99 5.72 20.44
CA TYR A 297 22.26 6.87 19.94
C TYR A 297 22.48 8.08 20.82
N GLY A 298 22.39 9.26 20.23
CA GLY A 298 22.43 10.49 20.98
C GLY A 298 21.69 11.60 20.26
N ALA A 299 21.21 12.54 21.05
CA ALA A 299 20.61 13.76 20.54
C ALA A 299 21.15 14.97 21.29
N ARG A 300 21.25 16.10 20.58
CA ARG A 300 21.58 17.41 21.15
C ARG A 300 20.64 18.45 20.53
N TRP A 301 20.31 19.48 21.32
CA TRP A 301 19.32 20.49 20.90
C TRP A 301 19.82 21.91 21.18
N SER A 302 19.18 22.90 20.55
CA SER A 302 19.64 24.28 20.50
C SER A 302 19.22 25.14 21.70
N GLU A 303 18.26 24.69 22.51
CA GLU A 303 17.69 25.45 23.63
C GLU A 303 17.72 24.62 24.92
N SER A 304 17.59 25.28 26.06
CA SER A 304 17.48 24.57 27.33
C SER A 304 16.13 23.88 27.47
N GLU A 305 16.16 22.62 27.75
CA GLU A 305 14.96 21.81 28.03
C GLU A 305 14.39 22.14 29.40
N THR A 306 13.07 21.99 29.54
CA THR A 306 12.39 22.13 30.84
C THR A 306 12.65 20.91 31.72
N LEU A 307 12.63 19.71 31.09
CA LEU A 307 12.74 18.45 31.79
C LEU A 307 13.33 17.40 30.85
N VAL A 308 14.15 16.50 31.39
CA VAL A 308 14.47 15.20 30.75
C VAL A 308 14.02 14.10 31.67
N GLN A 309 13.21 13.19 31.18
CA GLN A 309 12.63 12.12 31.98
C GLN A 309 12.61 10.77 31.24
N ARG A 310 12.45 9.71 32.02
CA ARG A 310 12.27 8.35 31.53
C ARG A 310 10.94 7.82 32.01
N TYR A 311 10.25 7.11 31.13
CA TYR A 311 9.03 6.41 31.49
C TYR A 311 8.86 5.12 30.67
N ALA A 312 8.01 4.24 31.14
CA ALA A 312 7.68 3.00 30.50
C ALA A 312 6.18 2.95 30.14
N VAL A 313 5.86 2.45 28.95
CA VAL A 313 4.52 2.28 28.44
C VAL A 313 4.51 1.15 27.44
N ASP A 314 3.44 0.37 27.39
CA ASP A 314 3.37 -0.86 26.59
C ASP A 314 3.38 -0.62 25.08
N ASP A 315 2.54 0.26 24.59
CA ASP A 315 2.48 0.61 23.18
C ASP A 315 2.32 2.12 23.02
N PHE A 316 3.44 2.80 22.79
CA PHE A 316 3.45 4.24 22.62
C PHE A 316 2.66 4.70 21.38
N ASN A 317 2.63 3.91 20.32
CA ASN A 317 1.81 4.22 19.14
C ASN A 317 0.33 4.13 19.46
N HIS A 318 -0.09 3.07 20.15
CA HIS A 318 -1.49 2.91 20.57
C HIS A 318 -1.91 4.08 21.47
N VAL A 319 -1.08 4.42 22.44
CA VAL A 319 -1.31 5.54 23.35
C VAL A 319 -1.47 6.86 22.58
N LEU A 320 -0.59 7.14 21.63
CA LEU A 320 -0.65 8.37 20.82
C LEU A 320 -1.84 8.41 19.86
N LEU A 321 -2.21 7.25 19.28
CA LEU A 321 -3.22 7.20 18.23
C LEU A 321 -4.64 7.08 18.77
N TYR A 322 -4.83 6.43 19.92
CA TYR A 322 -6.17 6.03 20.37
C TYR A 322 -6.54 6.53 21.77
N ASP A 323 -5.61 7.03 22.57
CA ASP A 323 -5.91 7.51 23.93
C ASP A 323 -6.08 9.01 23.99
N ASP A 324 -7.33 9.46 24.13
CA ASP A 324 -7.68 10.88 24.26
C ASP A 324 -7.03 11.56 25.47
N SER A 325 -6.68 10.81 26.51
CA SER A 325 -6.05 11.37 27.69
C SER A 325 -4.66 11.92 27.44
N VAL A 326 -3.92 11.33 26.49
CA VAL A 326 -2.59 11.83 26.07
C VAL A 326 -2.71 13.15 25.30
N ARG A 327 -3.76 13.27 24.51
CA ARG A 327 -3.97 14.44 23.66
C ARG A 327 -4.46 15.67 24.43
N GLN A 328 -5.17 15.45 25.51
CA GLN A 328 -5.85 16.53 26.26
C GLN A 328 -5.12 16.96 27.52
N THR A 329 -4.25 16.12 28.08
CA THR A 329 -3.53 16.42 29.31
C THR A 329 -2.02 16.44 29.08
N HIS A 330 -1.33 17.22 29.86
CA HIS A 330 0.12 17.08 29.99
C HIS A 330 0.41 15.59 30.23
N LEU A 331 1.37 15.04 29.50
CA LEU A 331 1.82 13.67 29.71
C LEU A 331 2.24 13.52 31.16
N SER A 332 1.30 13.03 31.97
CA SER A 332 1.55 12.87 33.39
C SER A 332 2.24 11.53 33.63
N LEU A 333 3.11 11.51 34.63
CA LEU A 333 3.73 10.24 35.07
C LEU A 333 2.70 9.13 35.34
N LYS A 334 1.51 9.49 35.83
CA LYS A 334 0.43 8.55 36.09
C LYS A 334 -0.04 7.82 34.82
N PHE A 335 0.00 8.47 33.68
CA PHE A 335 -0.39 7.85 32.41
C PHE A 335 0.64 6.78 31.99
N PHE A 336 1.93 7.08 32.19
CA PHE A 336 3.04 6.19 31.86
C PHE A 336 3.38 5.17 32.94
N GLU A 337 2.81 5.29 34.13
CA GLU A 337 2.91 4.33 35.21
C GLU A 337 2.02 3.10 35.05
N ARG A 338 1.31 2.95 33.91
CA ARG A 338 0.43 1.80 33.68
C ARG A 338 1.14 0.47 33.43
N GLY A 339 2.41 0.39 33.75
CA GLY A 339 3.20 -0.83 33.64
C GLY A 339 3.43 -1.21 32.15
N GLY A 340 4.65 -1.26 31.75
CA GLY A 340 5.05 -1.66 30.42
C GLY A 340 6.55 -1.88 30.36
N SER A 341 6.98 -2.69 29.41
CA SER A 341 8.39 -3.02 29.24
C SER A 341 9.11 -2.02 28.34
N ASP A 342 8.37 -1.26 27.51
CA ASP A 342 8.98 -0.34 26.54
C ASP A 342 9.41 0.96 27.21
N CYS A 343 10.70 1.28 27.09
CA CYS A 343 11.29 2.46 27.70
C CYS A 343 11.39 3.61 26.70
N HIS A 344 10.97 4.77 27.15
CA HIS A 344 11.05 6.03 26.40
C HIS A 344 11.87 7.06 27.20
N ILE A 345 12.76 7.77 26.50
CA ILE A 345 13.50 8.91 27.04
C ILE A 345 13.02 10.16 26.33
N GLU A 346 12.60 11.13 27.09
CA GLU A 346 12.02 12.38 26.60
C GLU A 346 12.86 13.58 27.00
N ALA A 347 13.06 14.52 26.06
CA ALA A 347 13.41 15.90 26.36
C ALA A 347 12.19 16.79 26.07
N PHE A 348 11.75 17.55 27.07
CA PHE A 348 10.56 18.36 27.03
C PHE A 348 10.89 19.85 27.09
N PHE A 349 10.22 20.63 26.25
CA PHE A 349 10.40 22.07 26.10
C PHE A 349 9.09 22.80 26.30
N GLN A 350 9.02 23.68 27.31
CA GLN A 350 7.88 24.55 27.63
C GLN A 350 8.32 25.71 28.55
N PRO A 351 7.84 26.94 28.32
CA PRO A 351 7.08 27.39 27.15
C PRO A 351 8.02 27.71 25.98
N LEU A 352 7.57 27.38 24.77
CA LEU A 352 8.14 27.90 23.53
C LEU A 352 7.24 29.06 23.07
N ARG A 353 7.52 30.29 23.54
CA ARG A 353 6.72 31.46 23.23
C ARG A 353 6.86 31.85 21.78
N VAL A 354 5.74 31.97 21.06
CA VAL A 354 5.66 32.45 19.68
C VAL A 354 4.78 33.68 19.65
N GLU A 355 5.35 34.85 19.32
CA GLU A 355 4.60 36.09 19.26
C GLU A 355 3.59 36.10 18.11
N ALA A 356 2.62 37.03 18.14
CA ALA A 356 1.64 37.20 17.09
C ALA A 356 2.33 37.50 15.75
N HIS A 357 1.89 36.82 14.67
CA HIS A 357 2.46 36.96 13.32
C HIS A 357 3.97 36.74 13.24
N ALA A 358 4.46 35.81 14.05
CA ALA A 358 5.88 35.47 14.16
C ALA A 358 6.12 33.98 14.09
N ASP A 359 7.40 33.60 14.01
CA ASP A 359 7.83 32.23 14.00
C ASP A 359 8.89 31.95 15.06
N ARG A 360 9.10 30.69 15.37
CA ARG A 360 10.16 30.22 16.27
C ARG A 360 10.68 28.87 15.83
N TRP A 361 12.00 28.71 15.91
CA TRP A 361 12.69 27.49 15.57
C TRP A 361 13.26 26.80 16.81
N LEU A 362 13.05 25.48 16.87
CA LEU A 362 13.80 24.59 17.76
C LEU A 362 14.60 23.63 16.88
N TYR A 363 15.89 23.58 17.06
CA TYR A 363 16.79 22.67 16.34
C TYR A 363 17.23 21.54 17.26
N ALA A 364 17.31 20.34 16.69
CA ALA A 364 17.97 19.22 17.33
C ALA A 364 18.83 18.48 16.28
N VAL A 365 19.85 17.82 16.72
CA VAL A 365 20.63 16.88 15.94
C VAL A 365 20.55 15.53 16.61
N ILE A 366 20.30 14.48 15.81
CA ILE A 366 20.31 13.10 16.26
C ILE A 366 21.36 12.33 15.49
N ALA A 367 22.05 11.42 16.17
CA ALA A 367 23.09 10.62 15.52
C ALA A 367 23.17 9.20 16.10
N ASP A 368 23.71 8.31 15.29
CA ASP A 368 24.17 6.98 15.67
C ASP A 368 25.69 6.90 15.65
N GLY A 369 26.26 5.96 16.38
CA GLY A 369 27.69 5.72 16.39
C GLY A 369 28.14 4.79 17.50
N THR A 370 29.48 4.69 17.66
CA THR A 370 30.05 3.98 18.81
C THR A 370 30.12 4.89 20.03
N PRO A 371 30.17 4.36 21.26
CA PRO A 371 30.23 5.16 22.50
C PRO A 371 31.37 6.20 22.50
N GLU A 372 32.47 5.87 21.84
CA GLU A 372 33.67 6.73 21.80
C GLU A 372 33.51 7.88 20.81
N LYS A 373 32.81 7.70 19.71
CA LYS A 373 32.70 8.69 18.62
C LYS A 373 31.44 9.56 18.69
N LEU A 374 30.38 9.04 19.26
CA LEU A 374 29.07 9.70 19.27
C LEU A 374 29.06 11.06 19.98
N PRO A 375 29.69 11.24 21.20
CA PRO A 375 29.72 12.54 21.86
C PRO A 375 30.37 13.61 20.98
N ALA A 376 31.55 13.32 20.46
CA ALA A 376 32.29 14.26 19.62
C ALA A 376 31.52 14.60 18.32
N ARG A 377 30.78 13.67 17.76
CA ARG A 377 29.91 13.90 16.59
C ARG A 377 28.78 14.89 16.90
N LEU A 378 28.13 14.74 18.04
CA LEU A 378 27.05 15.64 18.45
C LEU A 378 27.59 17.04 18.77
N ASP A 379 28.75 17.13 19.46
CA ASP A 379 29.36 18.40 19.84
C ASP A 379 29.91 19.18 18.64
N ALA A 380 30.34 18.48 17.60
CA ALA A 380 30.85 19.09 16.36
C ALA A 380 29.76 19.79 15.53
N PHE A 381 28.49 19.51 15.76
CA PHE A 381 27.41 20.13 14.99
C PHE A 381 27.17 21.57 15.43
N ASP A 382 27.34 22.52 14.52
CA ASP A 382 27.00 23.92 14.73
C ASP A 382 25.57 24.25 14.29
N PHE A 383 24.68 24.55 15.23
CA PHE A 383 23.31 24.93 14.95
C PHE A 383 23.19 26.20 14.09
N ALA A 384 24.19 27.05 13.99
CA ALA A 384 24.18 28.20 13.10
C ALA A 384 24.10 27.78 11.60
N CYS A 385 24.52 26.58 11.27
CA CYS A 385 24.40 26.05 9.89
C CYS A 385 23.00 25.45 9.57
N ALA A 386 22.15 25.20 10.57
CA ALA A 386 20.87 24.53 10.38
C ALA A 386 19.96 25.22 9.32
N PRO A 387 19.77 26.57 9.33
CA PRO A 387 18.95 27.22 8.32
C PRO A 387 19.50 27.06 6.89
N LYS A 388 20.80 26.93 6.73
CA LYS A 388 21.42 26.69 5.42
C LYS A 388 21.13 25.28 4.94
N LEU A 389 21.30 24.28 5.81
CA LEU A 389 21.04 22.88 5.48
C LEU A 389 19.58 22.65 5.08
N VAL A 390 18.63 23.28 5.78
CA VAL A 390 17.20 23.21 5.43
C VAL A 390 16.97 23.78 4.03
N ARG A 391 17.45 25.00 3.74
CA ARG A 391 17.30 25.61 2.41
C ARG A 391 17.95 24.81 1.29
N GLU A 392 19.10 24.18 1.55
CA GLU A 392 19.75 23.29 0.58
C GLU A 392 18.86 22.05 0.31
N ALA A 393 18.29 21.44 1.36
CA ALA A 393 17.39 20.31 1.23
C ALA A 393 16.10 20.66 0.44
N GLU A 394 15.55 21.86 0.65
CA GLU A 394 14.35 22.34 -0.05
C GLU A 394 14.53 22.37 -1.57
N THR A 395 15.74 22.60 -2.08
CA THR A 395 16.02 22.59 -3.52
C THR A 395 15.91 21.21 -4.17
N HIS A 396 15.85 20.15 -3.36
CA HIS A 396 15.77 18.75 -3.81
C HIS A 396 14.40 18.11 -3.55
N PHE A 397 13.45 18.84 -2.96
CA PHE A 397 12.09 18.34 -2.78
C PHE A 397 11.42 18.07 -4.13
N VAL A 398 10.61 17.02 -4.14
CA VAL A 398 9.79 16.69 -5.32
C VAL A 398 8.88 17.88 -5.64
N THR A 399 8.95 18.35 -6.85
CA THR A 399 8.13 19.44 -7.36
C THR A 399 7.85 19.30 -8.86
N TRP A 400 6.83 19.95 -9.35
CA TRP A 400 6.45 20.00 -10.75
C TRP A 400 6.43 21.45 -11.27
N PRO A 401 6.36 21.63 -12.62
CA PRO A 401 6.14 22.95 -13.20
C PRO A 401 4.91 23.66 -12.62
N GLU A 402 4.93 24.97 -12.59
CA GLU A 402 3.83 25.78 -12.10
C GLU A 402 2.51 25.42 -12.78
N SER A 403 1.54 25.03 -11.98
CA SER A 403 0.18 24.73 -12.40
C SER A 403 -0.77 24.88 -11.21
N PRO A 404 -2.06 25.07 -11.44
CA PRO A 404 -3.05 25.10 -10.35
C PRO A 404 -3.06 23.80 -9.50
N LEU A 405 -2.58 22.69 -10.06
CA LEU A 405 -2.58 21.36 -9.44
C LEU A 405 -1.28 21.03 -8.70
N ARG A 406 -0.23 21.84 -8.84
CA ARG A 406 1.11 21.54 -8.31
C ARG A 406 1.08 21.20 -6.83
N PHE A 407 0.40 22.00 -6.02
CA PHE A 407 0.34 21.80 -4.57
C PHE A 407 -0.22 20.42 -4.19
N SER A 408 -1.33 20.01 -4.79
CA SER A 408 -1.96 18.73 -4.47
C SER A 408 -1.13 17.53 -4.94
N GLN A 409 -0.39 17.67 -6.03
CA GLN A 409 0.50 16.63 -6.53
C GLN A 409 1.74 16.45 -5.64
N GLU A 410 2.32 17.56 -5.15
CA GLU A 410 3.42 17.52 -4.17
C GLU A 410 2.98 16.83 -2.87
N ARG A 411 1.74 17.02 -2.42
CA ARG A 411 1.21 16.31 -1.24
C ARG A 411 1.06 14.81 -1.50
N MET A 412 0.61 14.40 -2.69
CA MET A 412 0.56 12.97 -3.04
C MET A 412 1.96 12.36 -3.08
N ALA A 413 2.94 13.03 -3.66
CA ALA A 413 4.32 12.54 -3.65
C ALA A 413 4.86 12.37 -2.24
N SER A 414 4.57 13.35 -1.35
CA SER A 414 4.99 13.28 0.05
C SER A 414 4.35 12.09 0.77
N VAL A 415 3.07 11.79 0.51
CA VAL A 415 2.40 10.60 1.05
C VAL A 415 3.04 9.32 0.52
N LEU A 416 3.20 9.18 -0.80
CA LEU A 416 3.73 7.95 -1.40
C LEU A 416 5.15 7.64 -0.96
N LEU A 417 6.05 8.63 -0.99
CA LEU A 417 7.46 8.42 -0.65
C LEU A 417 7.67 8.22 0.86
N SER A 418 6.88 8.87 1.72
CA SER A 418 7.02 8.72 3.17
C SER A 418 6.25 7.53 3.76
N ASN A 419 5.29 6.94 3.04
CA ASN A 419 4.58 5.74 3.48
C ASN A 419 5.45 4.49 3.31
N VAL A 420 6.59 4.48 3.97
CA VAL A 420 7.49 3.34 4.07
C VAL A 420 7.48 2.85 5.51
N VAL A 421 7.22 1.57 5.70
CA VAL A 421 7.27 0.95 7.04
C VAL A 421 8.34 -0.12 7.12
N TYR A 422 8.84 -0.31 8.34
CA TYR A 422 9.81 -1.33 8.72
C TYR A 422 9.51 -1.77 10.17
N PRO A 423 9.65 -3.04 10.51
CA PRO A 423 10.02 -4.15 9.63
C PRO A 423 8.80 -4.74 8.90
N THR A 424 9.02 -5.18 7.68
CA THR A 424 8.14 -6.13 6.99
C THR A 424 8.96 -7.40 6.73
N TYR A 425 8.48 -8.55 7.19
CA TYR A 425 9.21 -9.80 6.98
C TYR A 425 8.84 -10.42 5.63
N PHE A 426 9.85 -10.64 4.78
CA PHE A 426 9.65 -11.18 3.45
C PHE A 426 10.92 -11.89 2.94
N CYS A 427 10.77 -13.04 2.32
CA CYS A 427 11.88 -13.85 1.79
C CYS A 427 13.01 -14.06 2.81
N GLY A 428 12.65 -14.46 4.04
CA GLY A 428 13.62 -14.73 5.10
C GLY A 428 14.29 -13.51 5.73
N ARG A 429 13.86 -12.29 5.41
CA ARG A 429 14.51 -11.05 5.86
C ARG A 429 13.50 -10.00 6.29
N ASN A 430 13.94 -9.07 7.13
CA ASN A 430 13.17 -7.86 7.42
C ASN A 430 13.55 -6.76 6.41
N VAL A 431 12.55 -6.24 5.72
CA VAL A 431 12.70 -5.26 4.64
C VAL A 431 11.89 -4.01 4.92
N ARG A 432 12.29 -2.90 4.30
CA ARG A 432 11.46 -1.70 4.17
C ARG A 432 10.54 -1.88 2.97
N HIS A 433 9.33 -1.36 3.08
CA HIS A 433 8.35 -1.54 2.04
C HIS A 433 7.44 -0.32 1.92
N HIS A 434 7.06 0.06 0.68
CA HIS A 434 6.01 1.04 0.43
C HIS A 434 4.65 0.42 0.74
N THR A 435 3.87 1.09 1.59
CA THR A 435 2.55 0.63 2.04
C THR A 435 1.45 1.60 1.60
N PRO A 436 0.20 1.12 1.51
CA PRO A 436 -0.95 1.98 1.16
C PRO A 436 -1.08 3.19 2.08
N GLY A 437 -0.87 2.96 3.37
CA GLY A 437 -0.82 3.95 4.42
C GLY A 437 0.03 3.43 5.57
N ARG A 438 0.53 4.29 6.43
CA ARG A 438 1.50 3.92 7.49
C ARG A 438 0.96 2.93 8.52
N LEU A 439 -0.35 2.79 8.67
CA LEU A 439 -0.95 1.82 9.57
C LEU A 439 -1.07 0.42 8.97
N TRP A 440 -1.01 0.31 7.64
CA TRP A 440 -1.05 -0.96 6.91
C TRP A 440 0.37 -1.44 6.62
N ASN A 441 0.92 -2.26 7.47
CA ASN A 441 2.32 -2.70 7.41
C ASN A 441 2.53 -4.10 6.82
N SER A 442 1.52 -4.64 6.14
CA SER A 442 1.63 -5.88 5.37
C SER A 442 1.99 -5.61 3.90
N LEU A 443 2.31 -6.67 3.18
CA LEU A 443 2.47 -6.64 1.73
C LEU A 443 1.09 -6.66 1.06
N TYR A 444 0.67 -5.52 0.52
CA TYR A 444 -0.63 -5.36 -0.16
C TYR A 444 -0.43 -5.45 -1.66
N THR A 445 -0.89 -6.54 -2.26
CA THR A 445 -0.55 -6.90 -3.65
C THR A 445 -1.00 -5.84 -4.65
N TRP A 446 -2.29 -5.56 -4.76
CA TRP A 446 -2.75 -4.63 -5.79
C TRP A 446 -2.41 -3.16 -5.50
N ASP A 447 -2.42 -2.75 -4.22
CA ASP A 447 -2.04 -1.40 -3.79
C ASP A 447 -0.63 -1.04 -4.24
N SER A 448 0.32 -1.96 -4.11
CA SER A 448 1.72 -1.72 -4.49
C SER A 448 1.87 -1.43 -5.98
N GLY A 449 1.03 -2.01 -6.82
CA GLY A 449 0.99 -1.69 -8.24
C GLY A 449 0.59 -0.24 -8.49
N PHE A 450 -0.46 0.25 -7.82
CA PHE A 450 -0.88 1.67 -7.92
C PHE A 450 0.15 2.61 -7.30
N ILE A 451 0.74 2.26 -6.15
CA ILE A 451 1.88 3.00 -5.59
C ILE A 451 2.98 3.12 -6.65
N GLY A 452 3.33 2.01 -7.31
CA GLY A 452 4.32 1.97 -8.38
C GLY A 452 3.98 2.87 -9.56
N LEU A 453 2.71 2.94 -9.98
CA LEU A 453 2.24 3.87 -11.02
C LEU A 453 2.45 5.34 -10.60
N GLY A 454 2.19 5.68 -9.34
CA GLY A 454 2.49 7.02 -8.83
C GLY A 454 3.99 7.30 -8.74
N LEU A 455 4.77 6.34 -8.26
CA LEU A 455 6.23 6.46 -8.19
C LEU A 455 6.88 6.61 -9.57
N LEU A 456 6.29 6.03 -10.63
CA LEU A 456 6.76 6.16 -12.00
C LEU A 456 6.77 7.61 -12.49
N GLU A 457 5.89 8.44 -11.94
CA GLU A 457 5.83 9.87 -12.24
C GLU A 457 6.78 10.72 -11.37
N ILE A 458 7.37 10.13 -10.35
CA ILE A 458 8.30 10.81 -9.42
C ILE A 458 9.74 10.37 -9.66
N ASP A 459 9.99 9.07 -9.58
CA ASP A 459 11.33 8.47 -9.70
C ASP A 459 11.21 7.00 -10.18
N THR A 460 11.66 6.76 -11.40
CA THR A 460 11.65 5.43 -12.03
C THR A 460 12.42 4.39 -11.18
N ARG A 461 13.47 4.80 -10.46
CA ARG A 461 14.24 3.91 -9.60
C ARG A 461 13.37 3.39 -8.45
N ARG A 462 12.56 4.25 -7.81
CA ARG A 462 11.62 3.83 -6.76
C ARG A 462 10.57 2.87 -7.31
N THR A 463 10.11 3.09 -8.54
CA THR A 463 9.21 2.16 -9.25
C THR A 463 9.82 0.78 -9.43
N VAL A 464 11.08 0.72 -9.88
CA VAL A 464 11.81 -0.54 -10.07
C VAL A 464 11.96 -1.30 -8.75
N GLU A 465 12.35 -0.61 -7.68
CA GLU A 465 12.49 -1.23 -6.35
C GLU A 465 11.14 -1.72 -5.80
N ASN A 466 10.07 -0.92 -5.95
CA ASN A 466 8.72 -1.32 -5.54
C ASN A 466 8.23 -2.54 -6.33
N LEU A 467 8.47 -2.57 -7.65
CA LEU A 467 8.11 -3.71 -8.49
C LEU A 467 8.91 -4.97 -8.11
N ASN A 468 10.20 -4.82 -7.80
CA ASN A 468 11.08 -5.90 -7.37
C ASN A 468 10.64 -6.57 -6.05
N ALA A 469 9.95 -5.83 -5.18
CA ALA A 469 9.42 -6.40 -3.94
C ALA A 469 8.27 -7.41 -4.19
N TYR A 470 7.57 -7.31 -5.32
CA TYR A 470 6.40 -8.15 -5.62
C TYR A 470 6.61 -9.14 -6.75
N LEU A 471 7.49 -8.84 -7.71
CA LEU A 471 7.82 -9.77 -8.79
C LEU A 471 9.08 -10.56 -8.40
N THR A 472 8.87 -11.67 -7.71
CA THR A 472 9.92 -12.53 -7.17
C THR A 472 10.54 -13.43 -8.24
N MET A 473 11.70 -14.02 -7.94
CA MET A 473 12.38 -14.96 -8.82
C MET A 473 11.49 -16.17 -9.15
N PRO A 474 11.55 -16.70 -10.38
CA PRO A 474 10.87 -17.95 -10.71
C PRO A 474 11.28 -19.09 -9.78
N GLY A 475 10.27 -19.77 -9.23
CA GLY A 475 10.47 -20.84 -8.27
C GLY A 475 10.66 -20.40 -6.82
N ASP A 476 10.60 -19.10 -6.54
CA ASP A 476 10.61 -18.58 -5.16
C ASP A 476 9.36 -19.05 -4.41
N PRO A 477 9.50 -19.69 -3.24
CA PRO A 477 8.37 -20.14 -2.43
C PRO A 477 7.61 -18.96 -1.80
N ASP A 478 8.28 -17.84 -1.56
CA ASP A 478 7.73 -16.65 -0.91
C ASP A 478 7.23 -15.63 -1.94
N ASN A 479 6.08 -15.92 -2.56
CA ASN A 479 5.48 -15.01 -3.55
C ASN A 479 4.63 -13.93 -2.88
N ALA A 480 5.00 -12.66 -2.97
CA ALA A 480 4.28 -11.54 -2.37
C ALA A 480 2.81 -11.42 -2.85
N PHE A 481 2.53 -11.81 -4.08
CA PHE A 481 1.18 -11.71 -4.66
C PHE A 481 0.14 -12.65 -4.00
N VAL A 482 0.54 -13.58 -3.15
CA VAL A 482 -0.38 -14.45 -2.40
C VAL A 482 -0.54 -14.01 -0.93
N HIS A 483 0.11 -12.95 -0.48
CA HIS A 483 0.13 -12.60 0.94
C HIS A 483 -1.10 -11.85 1.42
N HIS A 484 -1.47 -10.73 0.78
CA HIS A 484 -2.54 -9.88 1.29
C HIS A 484 -3.19 -9.00 0.21
N GLY A 485 -4.42 -8.55 0.46
CA GLY A 485 -5.15 -7.59 -0.37
C GLY A 485 -6.01 -8.25 -1.43
N SER A 486 -5.76 -7.97 -2.70
CA SER A 486 -6.57 -8.38 -3.84
C SER A 486 -5.72 -9.09 -4.89
N PRO A 487 -6.30 -10.03 -5.65
CA PRO A 487 -5.61 -10.75 -6.71
C PRO A 487 -5.41 -9.93 -8.00
N VAL A 488 -5.87 -8.69 -8.05
CA VAL A 488 -5.73 -7.83 -9.24
C VAL A 488 -4.24 -7.61 -9.55
N PRO A 489 -3.73 -8.05 -10.73
CA PRO A 489 -2.31 -8.09 -11.04
C PRO A 489 -1.76 -6.74 -11.50
N VAL A 490 -1.88 -5.70 -10.68
CA VAL A 490 -1.49 -4.32 -11.06
C VAL A 490 0.01 -4.21 -11.32
N GLN A 491 0.83 -5.11 -10.77
CA GLN A 491 2.25 -5.20 -11.07
C GLN A 491 2.53 -5.48 -12.55
N LEU A 492 1.69 -6.28 -13.22
CA LEU A 492 1.85 -6.56 -14.66
C LEU A 492 1.52 -5.34 -15.51
N TYR A 493 0.52 -4.56 -15.11
CA TYR A 493 0.23 -3.25 -15.70
C TYR A 493 1.37 -2.26 -15.47
N LEU A 494 1.92 -2.24 -14.24
CA LEU A 494 3.06 -1.38 -13.91
C LEU A 494 4.30 -1.73 -14.72
N LEU A 495 4.59 -3.01 -14.94
CA LEU A 495 5.69 -3.43 -15.83
C LEU A 495 5.47 -2.92 -17.26
N TYR A 496 4.24 -3.00 -17.76
CA TYR A 496 3.89 -2.50 -19.09
C TYR A 496 4.06 -0.98 -19.19
N GLU A 497 3.62 -0.22 -18.18
CA GLU A 497 3.84 1.24 -18.12
C GLU A 497 5.34 1.59 -17.97
N LEU A 498 6.07 0.83 -17.16
CA LEU A 498 7.53 1.01 -17.01
C LEU A 498 8.27 0.79 -18.33
N TRP A 499 7.91 -0.27 -19.07
CA TRP A 499 8.43 -0.47 -20.43
C TRP A 499 8.09 0.71 -21.34
N ASN A 500 6.83 1.11 -21.42
CA ASN A 500 6.39 2.21 -22.26
C ASN A 500 7.03 3.57 -21.86
N ARG A 501 7.44 3.74 -20.60
CA ARG A 501 8.18 4.91 -20.15
C ARG A 501 9.65 4.89 -20.56
N THR A 502 10.30 3.74 -20.47
CA THR A 502 11.76 3.63 -20.54
C THR A 502 12.27 3.01 -21.84
N CYS A 503 11.53 2.11 -22.45
CA CYS A 503 11.95 1.21 -23.51
C CYS A 503 13.28 0.49 -23.17
N ASP A 504 13.52 0.23 -21.88
CA ASP A 504 14.75 -0.37 -21.38
C ASP A 504 14.67 -1.90 -21.44
N ARG A 505 15.43 -2.46 -22.38
CA ARG A 505 15.45 -3.91 -22.64
C ARG A 505 16.06 -4.72 -21.50
N GLU A 506 16.99 -4.14 -20.74
CA GLU A 506 17.63 -4.85 -19.61
C GLU A 506 16.63 -4.96 -18.43
N LEU A 507 15.90 -3.87 -18.15
CA LEU A 507 14.79 -3.93 -17.19
C LEU A 507 13.73 -4.94 -17.60
N LEU A 508 13.34 -4.95 -18.87
CA LEU A 508 12.35 -5.92 -19.35
C LEU A 508 12.86 -7.35 -19.21
N ALA A 509 14.10 -7.63 -19.60
CA ALA A 509 14.69 -8.97 -19.48
C ALA A 509 14.78 -9.43 -18.01
N TYR A 510 15.02 -8.51 -17.09
CA TYR A 510 15.04 -8.82 -15.67
C TYR A 510 13.65 -9.14 -15.10
N PHE A 511 12.63 -8.33 -15.45
CA PHE A 511 11.29 -8.47 -14.86
C PHE A 511 10.38 -9.46 -15.57
N TYR A 512 10.57 -9.71 -16.87
CA TYR A 512 9.67 -10.57 -17.64
C TYR A 512 9.50 -11.97 -17.05
N PRO A 513 10.56 -12.74 -16.70
CA PRO A 513 10.37 -14.07 -16.13
C PRO A 513 9.67 -14.04 -14.76
N ARG A 514 9.84 -12.96 -14.00
CA ARG A 514 9.17 -12.73 -12.71
C ARG A 514 7.68 -12.41 -12.91
N ALA A 515 7.39 -11.57 -13.90
CA ALA A 515 6.03 -11.24 -14.30
C ALA A 515 5.30 -12.46 -14.86
N LYS A 516 6.00 -13.28 -15.65
CA LYS A 516 5.46 -14.55 -16.16
C LYS A 516 5.10 -15.49 -15.02
N GLN A 517 5.92 -15.62 -13.98
CA GLN A 517 5.60 -16.43 -12.80
C GLN A 517 4.29 -15.98 -12.13
N MET A 518 4.11 -14.67 -11.93
CA MET A 518 2.86 -14.14 -11.38
C MET A 518 1.66 -14.41 -12.30
N TYR A 519 1.85 -14.22 -13.61
CA TYR A 519 0.84 -14.50 -14.61
C TYR A 519 0.45 -15.99 -14.61
N ASP A 520 1.42 -16.90 -14.67
CA ASP A 520 1.22 -18.34 -14.72
C ASP A 520 0.42 -18.83 -13.51
N TYR A 521 0.73 -18.29 -12.33
CA TYR A 521 -0.01 -18.60 -11.12
C TYR A 521 -1.48 -18.16 -11.22
N LEU A 522 -1.74 -16.91 -11.59
CA LEU A 522 -3.10 -16.37 -11.67
C LEU A 522 -3.89 -16.93 -12.85
N ALA A 523 -3.25 -17.26 -13.97
CA ALA A 523 -3.85 -17.89 -15.14
C ALA A 523 -4.09 -19.42 -15.00
N GLY A 524 -3.62 -20.00 -13.89
CA GLY A 524 -3.81 -21.43 -13.57
C GLY A 524 -2.82 -22.37 -14.25
N HIS A 525 -1.67 -21.88 -14.72
CA HIS A 525 -0.59 -22.71 -15.31
C HIS A 525 0.36 -23.27 -14.27
N ASP A 526 0.48 -22.63 -13.09
CA ASP A 526 1.29 -23.12 -11.99
C ASP A 526 0.58 -24.30 -11.28
N GLU A 527 1.29 -25.39 -10.99
CA GLU A 527 0.73 -26.58 -10.36
C GLU A 527 0.13 -26.29 -8.96
N ARG A 528 0.58 -25.22 -8.30
CA ARG A 528 0.08 -24.76 -7.00
C ARG A 528 -1.22 -23.97 -7.14
N SER A 529 -1.59 -23.53 -8.34
CA SER A 529 -2.78 -22.69 -8.55
C SER A 529 -4.06 -23.50 -8.49
N THR A 530 -5.08 -22.93 -7.84
CA THR A 530 -6.45 -23.43 -7.83
C THR A 530 -7.41 -22.55 -8.64
N THR A 531 -6.91 -21.49 -9.29
CA THR A 531 -7.76 -20.47 -9.95
C THR A 531 -8.69 -21.03 -11.02
N LEU A 532 -8.37 -22.17 -11.64
CA LEU A 532 -9.18 -22.83 -12.67
C LEU A 532 -9.86 -24.12 -12.19
N LYS A 533 -9.84 -24.42 -10.88
CA LYS A 533 -10.37 -25.71 -10.37
C LYS A 533 -11.86 -25.69 -10.05
N HIS A 534 -12.51 -24.53 -10.08
CA HIS A 534 -13.89 -24.35 -9.58
C HIS A 534 -14.94 -24.38 -10.68
N SER A 535 -14.53 -24.46 -11.94
CA SER A 535 -15.41 -24.54 -13.11
C SER A 535 -14.85 -25.47 -14.17
N LYS A 536 -15.73 -26.01 -15.01
CA LYS A 536 -15.35 -26.84 -16.17
C LYS A 536 -14.79 -26.01 -17.31
N GLU A 537 -15.34 -24.83 -17.51
CA GLU A 537 -14.79 -23.84 -18.42
C GLU A 537 -13.64 -23.07 -17.75
N PRO A 538 -12.70 -22.53 -18.53
CA PRO A 538 -11.60 -21.75 -18.00
C PRO A 538 -12.08 -20.38 -17.51
N ALA A 539 -12.46 -20.28 -16.23
CA ALA A 539 -12.83 -19.04 -15.57
C ALA A 539 -12.00 -18.86 -14.30
N VAL A 540 -11.43 -17.68 -14.12
CA VAL A 540 -10.53 -17.39 -12.99
C VAL A 540 -11.33 -17.13 -11.72
N CYS A 541 -11.20 -18.02 -10.75
CA CYS A 541 -11.76 -17.91 -9.42
C CYS A 541 -10.64 -17.84 -8.37
N THR A 542 -10.66 -16.83 -7.54
CA THR A 542 -9.62 -16.61 -6.53
C THR A 542 -10.12 -16.77 -5.09
N TRP A 543 -11.33 -17.32 -4.88
CA TRP A 543 -11.92 -17.50 -3.56
C TRP A 543 -11.09 -18.38 -2.60
N ASP A 544 -10.21 -19.23 -3.14
CA ASP A 544 -9.26 -20.01 -2.33
C ASP A 544 -8.12 -19.18 -1.75
N TYR A 545 -7.88 -17.99 -2.29
CA TYR A 545 -6.76 -17.10 -1.90
C TYR A 545 -7.23 -15.81 -1.29
N PHE A 546 -8.29 -15.21 -1.85
CA PHE A 546 -8.79 -13.90 -1.47
C PHE A 546 -10.33 -13.92 -1.44
N TYR A 547 -10.91 -13.37 -0.38
CA TYR A 547 -12.36 -13.12 -0.36
C TYR A 547 -12.75 -11.97 -1.32
N ASN A 548 -11.78 -11.23 -1.80
CA ASN A 548 -11.90 -10.00 -2.54
C ASN A 548 -11.36 -10.21 -3.95
N SER A 549 -12.24 -10.20 -4.96
CA SER A 549 -11.88 -10.52 -6.34
C SER A 549 -11.29 -9.33 -7.12
N GLY A 550 -11.72 -8.11 -6.82
CA GLY A 550 -11.35 -6.92 -7.56
C GLY A 550 -10.77 -5.78 -6.70
N GLY A 551 -10.41 -6.05 -5.46
CA GLY A 551 -10.01 -5.01 -4.50
C GLY A 551 -11.19 -4.39 -3.73
N TRP A 552 -12.39 -4.93 -3.87
CA TRP A 552 -13.64 -4.35 -3.41
C TRP A 552 -14.20 -5.06 -2.18
N ASP A 553 -13.96 -4.57 -0.98
CA ASP A 553 -14.27 -5.27 0.27
C ASP A 553 -15.77 -5.56 0.45
N ASP A 554 -16.66 -4.61 0.16
CA ASP A 554 -18.11 -4.76 0.30
C ASP A 554 -18.87 -4.65 -1.04
N TYR A 555 -18.24 -5.06 -2.14
CA TYR A 555 -18.91 -5.09 -3.45
C TYR A 555 -20.11 -6.05 -3.42
N PRO A 556 -21.30 -5.61 -3.82
CA PRO A 556 -22.55 -6.31 -3.50
C PRO A 556 -22.62 -7.79 -3.89
N PRO A 557 -22.32 -8.21 -5.13
CA PRO A 557 -22.38 -9.64 -5.46
C PRO A 557 -21.31 -10.44 -4.73
N GLN A 558 -20.11 -9.91 -4.54
CA GLN A 558 -19.02 -10.56 -3.80
C GLN A 558 -19.41 -10.78 -2.34
N HIS A 559 -19.93 -9.73 -1.68
CA HIS A 559 -20.40 -9.81 -0.30
C HIS A 559 -21.50 -10.88 -0.15
N PHE A 560 -22.47 -10.88 -1.06
CA PHE A 560 -23.54 -11.90 -1.09
C PHE A 560 -22.98 -13.32 -1.26
N VAL A 561 -22.02 -13.53 -2.16
CA VAL A 561 -21.40 -14.84 -2.40
C VAL A 561 -20.77 -15.39 -1.13
N HIS A 562 -20.07 -14.56 -0.37
CA HIS A 562 -19.41 -14.97 0.87
C HIS A 562 -20.39 -15.15 2.03
N GLU A 563 -21.38 -14.26 2.22
CA GLU A 563 -22.38 -14.38 3.27
C GLU A 563 -23.27 -15.62 3.11
N THR A 564 -23.56 -16.00 1.86
CA THR A 564 -24.40 -17.16 1.56
C THR A 564 -23.61 -18.43 1.28
N ASN A 565 -22.30 -18.38 1.38
CA ASN A 565 -21.36 -19.48 1.02
C ASN A 565 -21.59 -20.02 -0.39
N ARG A 566 -21.97 -19.14 -1.34
CA ARG A 566 -22.19 -19.51 -2.75
C ARG A 566 -20.92 -19.34 -3.58
N LEU A 567 -19.83 -19.97 -3.13
CA LEU A 567 -18.49 -19.84 -3.72
C LEU A 567 -18.38 -20.43 -5.14
N THR A 568 -19.46 -21.01 -5.67
CA THR A 568 -19.61 -21.45 -7.06
C THR A 568 -19.85 -20.30 -8.04
N ALA A 569 -20.18 -19.10 -7.56
CA ALA A 569 -20.37 -17.93 -8.40
C ALA A 569 -19.04 -17.25 -8.69
N ILE A 570 -18.62 -17.24 -9.95
CA ILE A 570 -17.30 -16.75 -10.40
C ILE A 570 -17.44 -15.34 -11.00
N PRO A 571 -16.66 -14.36 -10.54
CA PRO A 571 -16.69 -12.98 -11.05
C PRO A 571 -16.00 -12.87 -12.42
N CYS A 572 -16.28 -11.77 -13.14
CA CYS A 572 -15.67 -11.51 -14.45
C CYS A 572 -14.29 -10.87 -14.33
N VAL A 573 -14.00 -10.16 -13.24
CA VAL A 573 -12.82 -9.31 -13.08
C VAL A 573 -11.51 -10.08 -13.19
N GLY A 574 -11.37 -11.24 -12.54
CA GLY A 574 -10.17 -12.06 -12.58
C GLY A 574 -9.83 -12.49 -14.01
N THR A 575 -10.80 -13.10 -14.69
CA THR A 575 -10.65 -13.55 -16.08
C THR A 575 -10.34 -12.37 -17.02
N SER A 576 -10.99 -11.22 -16.82
CA SER A 576 -10.75 -10.00 -17.61
C SER A 576 -9.33 -9.46 -17.45
N HIS A 577 -8.80 -9.42 -16.23
CA HIS A 577 -7.43 -9.01 -15.99
C HIS A 577 -6.42 -9.97 -16.60
N ILE A 578 -6.66 -11.29 -16.52
CA ILE A 578 -5.77 -12.28 -17.13
C ILE A 578 -5.72 -12.13 -18.66
N ILE A 579 -6.86 -11.93 -19.32
CA ILE A 579 -6.87 -11.62 -20.76
C ILE A 579 -6.06 -10.37 -21.09
N ARG A 580 -6.25 -9.29 -20.34
CA ARG A 580 -5.50 -8.05 -20.59
C ARG A 580 -4.01 -8.23 -20.33
N CYS A 581 -3.64 -8.90 -19.24
CA CYS A 581 -2.24 -9.21 -18.92
C CYS A 581 -1.62 -10.13 -19.99
N ALA A 582 -2.33 -11.13 -20.50
CA ALA A 582 -1.88 -11.97 -21.60
C ALA A 582 -1.55 -11.13 -22.85
N LYS A 583 -2.42 -10.19 -23.24
CA LYS A 583 -2.17 -9.28 -24.38
C LYS A 583 -0.91 -8.43 -24.17
N MET A 584 -0.73 -7.86 -22.99
CA MET A 584 0.45 -7.05 -22.66
C MET A 584 1.73 -7.89 -22.64
N LEU A 585 1.71 -9.03 -21.91
CA LEU A 585 2.88 -9.91 -21.79
C LEU A 585 3.25 -10.56 -23.11
N ARG A 586 2.28 -10.89 -23.97
CA ARG A 586 2.52 -11.36 -25.35
C ARG A 586 3.37 -10.36 -26.12
N SER A 587 3.01 -9.08 -26.07
CA SER A 587 3.77 -8.03 -26.79
C SER A 587 5.16 -7.84 -26.19
N LEU A 588 5.30 -7.89 -24.86
CA LEU A 588 6.61 -7.82 -24.19
C LEU A 588 7.48 -9.07 -24.46
N ALA A 589 6.88 -10.28 -24.49
CA ALA A 589 7.55 -11.51 -24.87
C ALA A 589 8.13 -11.45 -26.29
N ALA A 590 7.33 -10.97 -27.25
CA ALA A 590 7.75 -10.80 -28.64
C ALA A 590 8.97 -9.86 -28.78
N LEU A 591 9.08 -8.81 -27.94
CA LEU A 591 10.27 -7.95 -27.89
C LEU A 591 11.52 -8.71 -27.44
N LEU A 592 11.38 -9.68 -26.56
CA LEU A 592 12.49 -10.50 -26.07
C LEU A 592 12.79 -11.69 -26.97
N GLY A 593 11.86 -12.04 -27.89
CA GLY A 593 11.97 -13.23 -28.75
C GLY A 593 11.49 -14.50 -28.06
N GLU A 594 10.69 -14.37 -27.01
CA GLU A 594 10.06 -15.47 -26.28
C GLU A 594 8.84 -16.02 -27.01
N ASP A 595 8.41 -17.25 -26.70
CA ASP A 595 7.20 -17.87 -27.26
C ASP A 595 5.95 -17.18 -26.73
N THR A 596 5.04 -16.85 -27.64
CA THR A 596 3.76 -16.18 -27.33
C THR A 596 2.53 -17.10 -27.39
N THR A 597 2.72 -18.37 -27.76
CA THR A 597 1.64 -19.31 -28.03
C THR A 597 0.69 -19.51 -26.83
N GLU A 598 1.23 -19.57 -25.62
CA GLU A 598 0.45 -19.70 -24.37
C GLU A 598 -0.49 -18.52 -24.19
N TYR A 599 0.01 -17.28 -24.38
CA TYR A 599 -0.83 -16.08 -24.27
C TYR A 599 -1.92 -16.02 -25.33
N ASP A 600 -1.63 -16.42 -26.58
CA ASP A 600 -2.63 -16.46 -27.63
C ASP A 600 -3.76 -17.47 -27.31
N ASN A 601 -3.41 -18.65 -26.79
CA ASN A 601 -4.36 -19.66 -26.34
C ASN A 601 -5.22 -19.14 -25.16
N ASP A 602 -4.60 -18.49 -24.19
CA ASP A 602 -5.29 -17.93 -23.01
C ASP A 602 -6.26 -16.82 -23.41
N ILE A 603 -5.84 -15.89 -24.26
CA ILE A 603 -6.70 -14.82 -24.78
C ILE A 603 -7.94 -15.44 -25.45
N GLN A 604 -7.74 -16.48 -26.27
CA GLN A 604 -8.86 -17.15 -26.96
C GLN A 604 -9.82 -17.82 -25.95
N ARG A 605 -9.31 -18.77 -25.14
CA ARG A 605 -10.17 -19.61 -24.27
C ARG A 605 -10.89 -18.82 -23.21
N PHE A 606 -10.23 -17.83 -22.57
CA PHE A 606 -10.86 -16.97 -21.58
C PHE A 606 -11.89 -15.99 -22.19
N THR A 607 -11.62 -15.50 -23.40
CA THR A 607 -12.61 -14.68 -24.15
C THR A 607 -13.85 -15.49 -24.48
N GLU A 608 -13.69 -16.72 -24.98
CA GLU A 608 -14.81 -17.63 -25.30
C GLU A 608 -15.67 -17.88 -24.06
N THR A 609 -15.06 -18.08 -22.88
CA THR A 609 -15.77 -18.28 -21.62
C THR A 609 -16.64 -17.07 -21.27
N LEU A 610 -16.06 -15.87 -21.20
CA LEU A 610 -16.81 -14.67 -20.83
C LEU A 610 -17.90 -14.33 -21.84
N GLN A 611 -17.65 -14.50 -23.14
CA GLN A 611 -18.64 -14.24 -24.18
C GLN A 611 -19.78 -15.27 -24.17
N THR A 612 -19.51 -16.51 -23.82
CA THR A 612 -20.50 -17.59 -23.83
C THR A 612 -21.42 -17.57 -22.62
N TYR A 613 -20.85 -17.30 -21.43
CA TYR A 613 -21.55 -17.55 -20.17
C TYR A 613 -21.87 -16.29 -19.35
N ALA A 614 -21.09 -15.19 -19.51
CA ALA A 614 -21.19 -14.06 -18.61
C ALA A 614 -22.02 -12.89 -19.15
N TRP A 615 -22.17 -12.73 -20.49
CA TRP A 615 -22.92 -11.59 -21.04
C TRP A 615 -24.40 -11.69 -20.76
N ASP A 616 -24.97 -10.67 -20.11
CA ASP A 616 -26.40 -10.53 -19.87
C ASP A 616 -27.05 -9.52 -20.85
N GLU A 617 -27.75 -10.01 -21.84
CA GLU A 617 -28.38 -9.18 -22.87
C GLU A 617 -29.46 -8.23 -22.32
N GLU A 618 -30.09 -8.57 -21.19
CA GLU A 618 -31.08 -7.73 -20.55
C GLU A 618 -30.49 -6.49 -19.94
N SER A 619 -29.49 -6.65 -19.06
CA SER A 619 -28.84 -5.54 -18.36
C SER A 619 -27.79 -4.80 -19.21
N GLY A 620 -27.15 -5.47 -20.16
CA GLY A 620 -26.02 -4.93 -20.93
C GLY A 620 -24.70 -4.95 -20.18
N PHE A 621 -24.60 -5.79 -19.16
CA PHE A 621 -23.39 -6.02 -18.37
C PHE A 621 -23.04 -7.51 -18.34
N PHE A 622 -21.78 -7.81 -18.04
CA PHE A 622 -21.36 -9.17 -17.75
C PHE A 622 -21.72 -9.51 -16.30
N GLY A 623 -22.24 -10.71 -16.05
CA GLY A 623 -22.65 -11.19 -14.73
C GLY A 623 -21.62 -12.13 -14.11
N TYR A 624 -21.70 -12.35 -12.79
CA TYR A 624 -21.08 -13.50 -12.16
C TYR A 624 -21.69 -14.78 -12.72
N VAL A 625 -20.86 -15.70 -13.16
CA VAL A 625 -21.32 -17.00 -13.68
C VAL A 625 -21.47 -17.97 -12.51
N ASP A 626 -22.66 -18.46 -12.31
CA ASP A 626 -22.96 -19.42 -11.25
C ASP A 626 -22.89 -20.86 -11.78
N HIS A 627 -22.43 -21.80 -10.95
CA HIS A 627 -22.15 -23.16 -11.32
C HIS A 627 -22.85 -24.14 -10.37
N ASP A 628 -23.11 -25.35 -10.87
CA ASP A 628 -23.53 -26.48 -10.06
C ASP A 628 -22.35 -27.07 -9.25
N GLU A 629 -22.64 -28.12 -8.45
CA GLU A 629 -21.61 -28.79 -7.63
C GLU A 629 -20.52 -29.47 -8.47
N GLU A 630 -20.80 -29.79 -9.73
CA GLU A 630 -19.87 -30.38 -10.69
C GLU A 630 -19.06 -29.33 -11.48
N GLY A 631 -19.26 -28.02 -11.21
CA GLY A 631 -18.62 -26.91 -11.88
C GLY A 631 -19.14 -26.62 -13.28
N THR A 632 -20.41 -27.00 -13.60
CA THR A 632 -21.04 -26.67 -14.86
C THR A 632 -21.79 -25.34 -14.74
N PRO A 633 -21.63 -24.39 -15.69
CA PRO A 633 -22.35 -23.13 -15.67
C PRO A 633 -23.88 -23.35 -15.71
N ILE A 634 -24.60 -22.75 -14.77
CA ILE A 634 -26.07 -22.83 -14.66
C ILE A 634 -26.76 -21.50 -14.96
N GLY A 635 -25.99 -20.42 -15.09
CA GLY A 635 -26.51 -19.11 -15.48
C GLY A 635 -25.77 -17.97 -14.80
N ILE A 636 -26.39 -16.79 -14.83
CA ILE A 636 -25.83 -15.58 -14.20
C ILE A 636 -26.44 -15.39 -12.82
N LEU A 637 -25.61 -15.04 -11.84
CA LEU A 637 -26.06 -14.69 -10.50
C LEU A 637 -26.98 -13.45 -10.56
N ARG A 638 -28.20 -13.61 -10.03
CA ARG A 638 -29.17 -12.53 -10.00
C ARG A 638 -29.48 -12.08 -8.58
N HIS A 639 -29.67 -10.78 -8.42
CA HIS A 639 -30.23 -10.18 -7.21
C HIS A 639 -31.68 -10.66 -6.99
N GLU A 640 -32.21 -10.56 -5.78
CA GLU A 640 -33.58 -10.94 -5.45
C GLU A 640 -34.66 -10.22 -6.27
N SER A 641 -34.33 -9.03 -6.81
CA SER A 641 -35.19 -8.31 -7.75
C SER A 641 -35.27 -8.96 -9.15
N GLY A 642 -34.47 -9.98 -9.43
CA GLY A 642 -34.34 -10.63 -10.74
C GLY A 642 -33.30 -9.94 -11.65
N GLN A 643 -32.79 -8.77 -11.30
CA GLN A 643 -31.76 -8.08 -12.09
C GLN A 643 -30.40 -8.77 -11.99
N ASN A 644 -29.55 -8.54 -13.01
CA ASN A 644 -28.13 -8.92 -12.94
C ASN A 644 -27.49 -8.32 -11.68
N PHE A 645 -26.87 -9.17 -10.86
CA PHE A 645 -26.27 -8.70 -9.60
C PHE A 645 -24.91 -8.03 -9.81
N ASN A 646 -24.45 -7.86 -11.06
CA ASN A 646 -23.11 -7.35 -11.41
C ASN A 646 -23.15 -6.09 -12.29
N CYS A 647 -24.14 -5.21 -12.13
CA CYS A 647 -24.16 -3.91 -12.79
C CYS A 647 -23.22 -2.95 -12.04
N GLY A 648 -21.92 -3.10 -12.26
CA GLY A 648 -20.86 -2.35 -11.59
C GLY A 648 -19.54 -2.49 -12.33
N TYR A 649 -18.46 -2.11 -11.67
CA TYR A 649 -17.11 -2.17 -12.27
C TYR A 649 -16.78 -3.57 -12.78
N ASP A 650 -17.07 -4.62 -12.03
CA ASP A 650 -16.77 -6.00 -12.42
C ASP A 650 -17.47 -6.36 -13.73
N GLY A 651 -18.77 -6.06 -13.86
CA GLY A 651 -19.54 -6.33 -15.07
C GLY A 651 -19.11 -5.52 -16.31
N ALA A 652 -18.29 -4.47 -16.11
CA ALA A 652 -17.69 -3.68 -17.18
C ALA A 652 -16.22 -4.06 -17.47
N MET A 653 -15.59 -4.93 -16.67
CA MET A 653 -14.18 -5.30 -16.86
C MET A 653 -13.83 -5.97 -18.19
N PRO A 654 -14.73 -6.73 -18.86
CA PRO A 654 -14.45 -7.24 -20.21
C PRO A 654 -14.17 -6.13 -21.25
N LEU A 655 -14.63 -4.90 -21.00
CA LEU A 655 -14.23 -3.72 -21.79
C LEU A 655 -12.73 -3.41 -21.61
N VAL A 656 -12.23 -3.45 -20.37
CA VAL A 656 -10.80 -3.28 -20.06
C VAL A 656 -9.97 -4.42 -20.66
N ALA A 657 -10.49 -5.64 -20.66
CA ALA A 657 -9.87 -6.78 -21.34
C ALA A 657 -9.77 -6.60 -22.87
N GLY A 658 -10.58 -5.69 -23.45
CA GLY A 658 -10.63 -5.43 -24.89
C GLY A 658 -11.19 -6.62 -25.68
N ILE A 659 -12.25 -7.25 -25.17
CA ILE A 659 -12.90 -8.44 -25.79
C ILE A 659 -14.36 -8.20 -26.18
N THR A 660 -14.88 -7.03 -25.90
CA THR A 660 -16.27 -6.68 -26.17
C THR A 660 -16.56 -6.61 -27.67
N THR A 661 -17.74 -7.10 -28.08
CA THR A 661 -18.26 -6.83 -29.41
C THR A 661 -18.63 -5.34 -29.56
N PRO A 662 -18.77 -4.81 -30.79
CA PRO A 662 -19.16 -3.41 -30.97
C PRO A 662 -20.49 -3.04 -30.27
N THR A 663 -21.44 -3.98 -30.23
CA THR A 663 -22.73 -3.75 -29.55
C THR A 663 -22.58 -3.72 -28.03
N GLN A 664 -21.82 -4.64 -27.45
CA GLN A 664 -21.53 -4.67 -26.02
C GLN A 664 -20.74 -3.42 -25.60
N GLU A 665 -19.74 -3.06 -26.38
CA GLU A 665 -18.91 -1.87 -26.19
C GLU A 665 -19.77 -0.59 -26.15
N ALA A 666 -20.63 -0.41 -27.13
CA ALA A 666 -21.52 0.75 -27.22
C ALA A 666 -22.46 0.83 -26.00
N ARG A 667 -23.01 -0.30 -25.51
CA ARG A 667 -23.89 -0.34 -24.36
C ARG A 667 -23.14 0.00 -23.06
N LEU A 668 -21.97 -0.59 -22.84
CA LEU A 668 -21.15 -0.34 -21.64
C LEU A 668 -20.68 1.13 -21.59
N TRP A 669 -20.22 1.70 -22.71
CA TRP A 669 -19.85 3.12 -22.75
C TRP A 669 -21.05 4.04 -22.54
N ALA A 670 -22.22 3.71 -23.05
CA ALA A 670 -23.43 4.48 -22.81
C ALA A 670 -23.81 4.49 -21.33
N ALA A 671 -23.71 3.35 -20.64
CA ALA A 671 -23.99 3.26 -19.21
C ALA A 671 -22.93 4.01 -18.38
N LEU A 672 -21.64 3.77 -18.63
CA LEU A 672 -20.53 4.42 -17.89
C LEU A 672 -20.55 5.95 -18.03
N GLN A 673 -20.98 6.49 -19.19
CA GLN A 673 -21.04 7.93 -19.43
C GLN A 673 -22.35 8.57 -18.94
N SER A 674 -23.34 7.75 -18.58
CA SER A 674 -24.67 8.23 -18.20
C SER A 674 -24.69 8.80 -16.78
N PRO A 675 -25.22 10.04 -16.59
CA PRO A 675 -25.43 10.61 -15.26
C PRO A 675 -26.50 9.87 -14.42
N GLU A 676 -27.37 9.09 -15.03
CA GLU A 676 -28.35 8.24 -14.32
C GLU A 676 -27.69 7.00 -13.74
N HIS A 677 -26.69 6.43 -14.45
CA HIS A 677 -26.12 5.13 -14.13
C HIS A 677 -24.80 5.22 -13.37
N PHE A 678 -23.73 5.77 -13.97
CA PHE A 678 -22.41 5.73 -13.36
C PHE A 678 -21.75 7.09 -13.19
N TRP A 679 -21.97 8.04 -14.13
CA TRP A 679 -21.23 9.28 -14.13
C TRP A 679 -21.81 10.29 -13.13
N CYS A 680 -21.32 10.29 -11.92
CA CYS A 680 -21.74 11.21 -10.86
C CYS A 680 -20.84 12.46 -10.77
N ARG A 681 -21.11 13.34 -9.80
CA ARG A 681 -20.29 14.53 -9.58
C ARG A 681 -18.85 14.22 -9.16
N ALA A 682 -18.58 13.05 -8.62
CA ALA A 682 -17.25 12.62 -8.19
C ALA A 682 -16.50 11.77 -9.23
N GLY A 683 -17.15 11.34 -10.31
CA GLY A 683 -16.60 10.47 -11.34
C GLY A 683 -17.48 9.26 -11.60
N LEU A 684 -16.88 8.11 -11.88
CA LEU A 684 -17.59 6.85 -12.06
C LEU A 684 -17.91 6.22 -10.70
N SER A 685 -19.19 5.97 -10.42
CA SER A 685 -19.64 5.19 -9.26
C SER A 685 -19.19 3.73 -9.39
N THR A 686 -18.92 3.06 -8.28
CA THR A 686 -18.55 1.64 -8.26
C THR A 686 -19.64 0.72 -8.78
N VAL A 687 -20.88 1.07 -8.52
CA VAL A 687 -22.10 0.34 -8.89
C VAL A 687 -23.04 1.28 -9.64
N ASP A 688 -23.83 0.76 -10.55
CA ASP A 688 -24.90 1.49 -11.21
C ASP A 688 -25.85 2.11 -10.17
N MET A 689 -26.01 3.42 -10.22
CA MET A 689 -26.79 4.17 -9.23
C MET A 689 -28.30 3.85 -9.30
N THR A 690 -28.77 3.14 -10.34
CA THR A 690 -30.15 2.65 -10.47
C THR A 690 -30.31 1.22 -9.95
N ALA A 691 -29.21 0.51 -9.67
CA ALA A 691 -29.26 -0.86 -9.17
C ALA A 691 -29.87 -0.91 -7.75
N PRO A 692 -30.71 -1.93 -7.45
CA PRO A 692 -31.39 -2.03 -6.15
C PRO A 692 -30.44 -2.25 -4.95
N TYR A 693 -29.21 -2.61 -5.23
CA TYR A 693 -28.14 -2.83 -4.23
C TYR A 693 -27.14 -1.67 -4.16
N PHE A 694 -27.35 -0.59 -4.89
CA PHE A 694 -26.56 0.64 -4.77
C PHE A 694 -26.79 1.33 -3.42
N ARG A 695 -25.73 1.85 -2.83
CA ARG A 695 -25.77 2.67 -1.60
C ARG A 695 -25.02 3.97 -1.81
N THR A 696 -25.72 5.09 -1.81
CA THR A 696 -25.07 6.41 -1.87
C THR A 696 -24.03 6.53 -0.76
N ASP A 697 -22.81 6.85 -1.13
CA ASP A 697 -21.65 6.97 -0.22
C ASP A 697 -21.31 5.68 0.54
N GLY A 698 -21.75 4.53 0.07
CA GLY A 698 -21.27 3.25 0.52
C GLY A 698 -19.80 3.07 0.14
N TYR A 699 -19.10 2.14 0.79
CA TYR A 699 -17.67 1.94 0.57
C TYR A 699 -17.38 1.51 -0.89
N TRP A 700 -17.39 0.22 -1.21
CA TRP A 700 -17.27 -0.28 -2.61
C TRP A 700 -18.62 -0.58 -3.28
N ASN A 701 -19.69 -0.10 -2.72
CA ASN A 701 -21.03 -0.22 -3.29
C ASN A 701 -21.71 1.13 -3.63
N GLY A 702 -20.91 2.20 -3.70
CA GLY A 702 -21.44 3.50 -4.09
C GLY A 702 -20.51 4.69 -4.08
N SER A 703 -19.27 4.58 -3.58
CA SER A 703 -18.28 5.67 -3.63
C SER A 703 -17.47 5.64 -4.94
N VAL A 704 -16.64 6.66 -5.14
CA VAL A 704 -15.74 6.78 -6.30
C VAL A 704 -14.32 6.48 -5.88
N TRP A 705 -13.67 5.58 -6.61
CA TRP A 705 -12.33 5.08 -6.33
C TRP A 705 -11.39 5.30 -7.51
N MET A 706 -10.22 5.88 -7.28
CA MET A 706 -9.26 6.23 -8.32
C MET A 706 -8.68 5.05 -9.10
N PRO A 707 -8.48 3.82 -8.54
CA PRO A 707 -7.98 2.67 -9.29
C PRO A 707 -8.77 2.37 -10.55
N TYR A 708 -10.10 2.29 -10.41
CA TYR A 708 -10.97 1.96 -11.55
C TYR A 708 -11.22 3.14 -12.47
N GLN A 709 -11.14 4.39 -11.96
CA GLN A 709 -11.04 5.56 -12.84
C GLN A 709 -9.83 5.44 -13.76
N TRP A 710 -8.68 4.95 -13.25
CA TRP A 710 -7.47 4.76 -14.06
C TRP A 710 -7.63 3.66 -15.11
N PHE A 711 -8.19 2.50 -14.76
CA PHE A 711 -8.44 1.45 -15.75
C PHE A 711 -9.38 1.90 -16.85
N PHE A 712 -10.51 2.54 -16.53
CA PHE A 712 -11.44 3.05 -17.52
C PHE A 712 -10.89 4.22 -18.33
N TRP A 713 -10.05 5.06 -17.75
CA TRP A 713 -9.33 6.11 -18.47
C TRP A 713 -8.40 5.53 -19.53
N LYS A 714 -7.56 4.57 -19.20
CA LYS A 714 -6.68 3.88 -20.15
C LYS A 714 -7.48 3.17 -21.24
N THR A 715 -8.58 2.51 -20.86
CA THR A 715 -9.48 1.83 -21.80
C THR A 715 -10.20 2.81 -22.73
N ALA A 716 -10.59 3.98 -22.24
CA ALA A 716 -11.20 5.01 -23.08
C ALA A 716 -10.22 5.52 -24.17
N LEU A 717 -8.92 5.58 -23.87
CA LEU A 717 -7.88 5.86 -24.86
C LEU A 717 -7.76 4.75 -25.91
N ASP A 718 -7.92 3.48 -25.52
CA ASP A 718 -7.93 2.35 -26.43
C ASP A 718 -9.13 2.34 -27.38
N HIS A 719 -10.26 2.92 -26.98
CA HIS A 719 -11.51 2.92 -27.74
C HIS A 719 -11.79 4.27 -28.41
N ALA A 720 -10.77 5.11 -28.60
CA ALA A 720 -10.90 6.46 -29.16
C ALA A 720 -11.97 7.34 -28.46
N GLN A 721 -12.22 7.08 -27.16
CA GLN A 721 -13.12 7.87 -26.31
C GLN A 721 -12.34 9.00 -25.59
N ALA A 722 -11.53 9.75 -26.33
CA ALA A 722 -10.61 10.77 -25.79
C ALA A 722 -11.33 11.83 -24.92
N ASP A 723 -12.53 12.24 -25.32
CA ASP A 723 -13.35 13.20 -24.53
C ASP A 723 -13.76 12.62 -23.18
N PHE A 724 -14.09 11.34 -23.14
CA PHE A 724 -14.45 10.69 -21.88
C PHE A 724 -13.22 10.43 -21.01
N ALA A 725 -12.10 10.03 -21.62
CA ALA A 725 -10.81 9.92 -20.93
C ALA A 725 -10.43 11.26 -20.27
N TRP A 726 -10.56 12.37 -20.98
CA TRP A 726 -10.33 13.70 -20.42
C TRP A 726 -11.28 14.00 -19.28
N ARG A 727 -12.58 13.74 -19.42
CA ARG A 727 -13.58 13.95 -18.36
C ARG A 727 -13.24 13.20 -17.07
N ILE A 728 -12.74 11.94 -17.18
CA ILE A 728 -12.30 11.16 -16.02
C ILE A 728 -11.11 11.86 -15.35
N ALA A 729 -10.06 12.17 -16.10
CA ALA A 729 -8.84 12.80 -15.60
C ALA A 729 -9.12 14.18 -14.98
N GLU A 730 -9.84 15.05 -15.70
CA GLU A 730 -10.20 16.38 -15.24
C GLU A 730 -11.02 16.34 -13.95
N ARG A 731 -12.00 15.43 -13.88
CA ARG A 731 -12.84 15.29 -12.69
C ARG A 731 -12.03 14.79 -11.48
N ALA A 732 -11.22 13.77 -11.66
CA ALA A 732 -10.37 13.22 -10.60
C ALA A 732 -9.36 14.27 -10.08
N LEU A 733 -8.70 15.00 -10.98
CA LEU A 733 -7.76 16.06 -10.63
C LEU A 733 -8.45 17.23 -9.91
N ALA A 734 -9.64 17.65 -10.36
CA ALA A 734 -10.39 18.72 -9.71
C ALA A 734 -10.87 18.35 -8.30
N LEU A 735 -11.34 17.12 -8.11
CA LEU A 735 -11.72 16.63 -6.78
C LEU A 735 -10.51 16.58 -5.84
N TRP A 736 -9.41 16.04 -6.34
CA TRP A 736 -8.17 15.92 -5.60
C TRP A 736 -7.62 17.27 -5.17
N GLU A 737 -7.57 18.21 -6.10
CA GLU A 737 -7.14 19.59 -5.83
C GLU A 737 -8.04 20.25 -4.78
N THR A 738 -9.37 20.16 -4.93
CA THR A 738 -10.34 20.73 -3.99
C THR A 738 -10.17 20.15 -2.58
N GLU A 739 -9.99 18.84 -2.49
CA GLU A 739 -9.82 18.16 -1.20
C GLU A 739 -8.51 18.56 -0.53
N VAL A 740 -7.40 18.47 -1.26
CA VAL A 740 -6.07 18.76 -0.70
C VAL A 740 -5.93 20.24 -0.34
N GLN A 741 -6.48 21.15 -1.12
CA GLN A 741 -6.49 22.58 -0.77
C GLN A 741 -7.27 22.88 0.52
N SER A 742 -8.30 22.10 0.83
CA SER A 742 -9.14 22.34 1.99
C SER A 742 -8.70 21.59 3.25
N SER A 743 -8.26 20.33 3.11
CA SER A 743 -7.91 19.46 4.24
C SER A 743 -6.40 19.18 4.36
N HIS A 744 -5.62 19.49 3.32
CA HIS A 744 -4.21 19.13 3.17
C HIS A 744 -3.95 17.62 3.22
N ALA A 745 -4.98 16.78 3.14
CA ALA A 745 -4.88 15.33 3.27
C ALA A 745 -5.23 14.59 1.98
N CYS A 746 -4.64 13.41 1.85
CA CYS A 746 -4.94 12.43 0.80
C CYS A 746 -5.85 11.36 1.36
N TYR A 747 -6.92 11.01 0.61
CA TYR A 747 -7.94 10.06 1.06
C TYR A 747 -8.00 8.82 0.18
N GLU A 748 -8.63 7.81 0.72
CA GLU A 748 -8.83 6.51 0.12
C GLU A 748 -9.86 6.54 -1.02
N GLN A 749 -10.96 7.26 -0.83
CA GLN A 749 -12.10 7.34 -1.74
C GLN A 749 -12.78 8.71 -1.71
N PHE A 750 -13.76 8.89 -2.60
CA PHE A 750 -14.56 10.12 -2.67
C PHE A 750 -16.07 9.84 -2.58
N SER A 751 -16.75 10.59 -1.73
CA SER A 751 -18.20 10.56 -1.56
C SER A 751 -18.92 11.10 -2.80
N ILE A 752 -19.94 10.39 -3.26
CA ILE A 752 -20.80 10.83 -4.38
C ILE A 752 -21.60 12.07 -4.00
N SER A 753 -22.15 12.10 -2.80
CA SER A 753 -23.04 13.18 -2.35
C SER A 753 -22.30 14.49 -2.11
N SER A 754 -21.13 14.44 -1.48
CA SER A 754 -20.37 15.64 -1.11
C SER A 754 -19.24 16.00 -2.11
N GLY A 755 -18.70 15.03 -2.81
CA GLY A 755 -17.47 15.19 -3.61
C GLY A 755 -16.22 15.35 -2.74
N ARG A 756 -16.31 15.05 -1.43
CA ARG A 756 -15.19 15.12 -0.49
C ARG A 756 -14.50 13.77 -0.32
N GLY A 757 -13.23 13.83 0.04
CA GLY A 757 -12.48 12.64 0.42
C GLY A 757 -13.08 11.97 1.65
N SER A 758 -13.07 10.66 1.69
CA SER A 758 -13.55 9.83 2.80
C SER A 758 -12.73 8.54 2.91
N GLY A 759 -13.04 7.74 3.93
CA GLY A 759 -12.23 6.60 4.28
C GLY A 759 -10.97 7.02 5.04
N TRP A 760 -9.89 6.33 4.80
CA TRP A 760 -8.66 6.54 5.55
C TRP A 760 -7.82 7.68 4.97
N HIS A 761 -7.30 8.55 5.82
CA HIS A 761 -6.47 9.68 5.42
C HIS A 761 -4.98 9.28 5.26
N HIS A 762 -4.22 10.09 4.52
CA HIS A 762 -2.82 9.82 4.14
C HIS A 762 -2.64 8.45 3.47
N PHE A 763 -3.68 8.01 2.77
CA PHE A 763 -3.74 6.76 2.07
C PHE A 763 -3.33 6.96 0.61
N GLY A 764 -2.08 6.62 0.28
CA GLY A 764 -1.52 6.80 -1.05
C GLY A 764 -1.76 5.64 -2.02
N GLY A 765 -2.03 4.44 -1.48
CA GLY A 765 -2.08 3.21 -2.26
C GLY A 765 -3.04 3.28 -3.44
N LEU A 766 -4.29 3.58 -3.19
CA LEU A 766 -5.32 3.57 -4.22
C LEU A 766 -5.51 4.93 -4.92
N SER A 767 -5.01 6.02 -4.36
CA SER A 767 -5.17 7.37 -4.93
C SER A 767 -3.99 7.83 -5.79
N ALA A 768 -2.91 7.08 -5.83
CA ALA A 768 -1.71 7.35 -6.63
C ALA A 768 -1.95 7.64 -8.12
N PRO A 769 -3.00 7.10 -8.80
CA PRO A 769 -3.28 7.44 -10.20
C PRO A 769 -3.49 8.92 -10.51
N VAL A 770 -3.74 9.78 -9.52
CA VAL A 770 -3.81 11.24 -9.74
C VAL A 770 -2.51 11.82 -10.31
N LEU A 771 -1.36 11.21 -9.99
CA LEU A 771 -0.07 11.57 -10.57
C LEU A 771 0.03 11.22 -12.05
N SER A 772 -0.52 10.06 -12.48
CA SER A 772 -0.54 9.66 -13.90
C SER A 772 -1.38 10.62 -14.75
N TRP A 773 -2.55 11.05 -14.25
CA TRP A 773 -3.37 12.05 -14.96
C TRP A 773 -2.70 13.42 -15.01
N HIS A 774 -2.08 13.84 -13.89
CA HIS A 774 -1.31 15.09 -13.89
C HIS A 774 -0.16 15.03 -14.90
N ALA A 775 0.60 13.94 -14.91
CA ALA A 775 1.69 13.76 -15.85
C ALA A 775 1.21 13.82 -17.31
N ALA A 776 0.14 13.08 -17.64
CA ALA A 776 -0.40 13.00 -19.00
C ALA A 776 -0.83 14.34 -19.57
N TYR A 777 -1.37 15.24 -18.74
CA TYR A 777 -1.99 16.47 -19.23
C TYR A 777 -1.31 17.76 -18.75
N TYR A 778 -0.32 17.71 -17.85
CA TYR A 778 0.28 18.92 -17.25
C TYR A 778 1.80 18.89 -17.19
N VAL A 779 2.45 17.75 -17.43
CA VAL A 779 3.92 17.66 -17.35
C VAL A 779 4.51 17.53 -18.76
N PRO A 780 5.17 18.59 -19.29
CA PRO A 780 5.78 18.54 -20.61
C PRO A 780 6.83 17.41 -20.74
N GLY A 781 6.82 16.73 -21.86
CA GLY A 781 7.66 15.56 -22.14
C GLY A 781 6.96 14.23 -21.83
N THR A 782 5.77 14.25 -21.24
CA THR A 782 5.02 13.03 -20.92
C THR A 782 4.23 12.53 -22.13
N ILE A 783 4.31 11.22 -22.34
CA ILE A 783 3.60 10.48 -23.37
C ILE A 783 2.71 9.44 -22.69
N THR A 784 1.44 9.41 -23.10
CA THR A 784 0.46 8.49 -22.54
C THR A 784 -0.47 7.91 -23.60
N HIS A 785 -0.88 6.67 -23.41
CA HIS A 785 -1.81 5.96 -24.28
C HIS A 785 -2.54 4.85 -23.53
N GLY A 786 -3.45 4.16 -24.15
CA GLY A 786 -4.13 2.98 -23.60
C GLY A 786 -3.23 1.74 -23.54
N PHE A 787 -3.83 0.61 -23.22
CA PHE A 787 -3.14 -0.68 -23.09
C PHE A 787 -2.86 -1.36 -24.43
N ASP A 788 -3.53 -0.95 -25.51
CA ASP A 788 -3.38 -1.55 -26.84
C ASP A 788 -2.14 -0.99 -27.60
N ILE A 789 -1.49 0.05 -27.08
CA ILE A 789 -0.30 0.65 -27.68
C ILE A 789 0.95 0.23 -26.91
N LEU A 790 1.90 -0.39 -27.62
CA LEU A 790 3.24 -0.66 -27.14
C LEU A 790 4.24 0.25 -27.87
N ARG A 791 5.06 0.97 -27.13
CA ARG A 791 6.17 1.75 -27.68
C ARG A 791 7.37 0.83 -27.87
N ARG A 792 7.86 0.72 -29.12
CA ARG A 792 9.12 0.04 -29.43
C ARG A 792 10.31 0.96 -29.27
N SER A 793 10.11 2.25 -29.56
CA SER A 793 11.04 3.34 -29.28
C SER A 793 10.28 4.66 -29.20
N CYS A 794 10.85 5.64 -28.48
CA CYS A 794 10.28 6.98 -28.41
C CYS A 794 11.37 8.01 -28.15
N GLN A 795 11.38 9.10 -28.92
CA GLN A 795 12.29 10.24 -28.75
C GLN A 795 11.48 11.53 -28.75
N VAL A 796 11.60 12.28 -27.67
CA VAL A 796 11.04 13.63 -27.54
C VAL A 796 12.16 14.63 -27.66
N ASN A 797 11.97 15.66 -28.45
CA ASN A 797 12.90 16.77 -28.64
C ASN A 797 12.17 18.12 -28.65
N VAL A 798 12.89 19.21 -28.84
CA VAL A 798 12.30 20.57 -28.81
C VAL A 798 11.34 20.84 -29.95
N ASP A 799 11.46 20.11 -31.08
CA ASP A 799 10.64 20.28 -32.25
C ASP A 799 9.44 19.31 -32.30
N GLY A 800 9.35 18.35 -31.36
CA GLY A 800 8.27 17.39 -31.33
C GLY A 800 8.67 16.01 -30.83
N LEU A 801 8.09 14.96 -31.46
CA LEU A 801 8.22 13.57 -31.02
C LEU A 801 8.33 12.64 -32.24
N THR A 802 9.16 11.60 -32.11
CA THR A 802 9.11 10.44 -33.01
C THR A 802 9.00 9.15 -32.16
N ALA A 803 8.13 8.22 -32.57
CA ALA A 803 7.97 6.94 -31.90
C ALA A 803 7.72 5.80 -32.88
N GLU A 804 8.26 4.64 -32.59
CA GLU A 804 7.84 3.38 -33.23
C GLU A 804 6.84 2.68 -32.33
N LEU A 805 5.66 2.37 -32.90
CA LEU A 805 4.52 1.86 -32.16
C LEU A 805 4.05 0.52 -32.74
N GLU A 806 3.62 -0.36 -31.86
CA GLU A 806 2.78 -1.49 -32.17
C GLU A 806 1.41 -1.24 -31.53
N ILE A 807 0.36 -1.27 -32.33
CA ILE A 807 -1.00 -0.95 -31.91
C ILE A 807 -1.87 -2.18 -32.11
N GLY A 808 -2.28 -2.79 -31.01
CA GLY A 808 -3.18 -3.94 -31.00
C GLY A 808 -4.65 -3.57 -31.23
N GLY A 809 -5.53 -4.51 -30.92
CA GLY A 809 -6.97 -4.35 -31.02
C GLY A 809 -7.56 -4.77 -32.36
N ARG A 810 -8.80 -4.38 -32.61
CA ARG A 810 -9.57 -4.79 -33.79
C ARG A 810 -9.25 -3.90 -34.98
N GLU A 811 -9.08 -4.52 -36.17
CA GLU A 811 -8.87 -3.79 -37.40
C GLU A 811 -10.06 -2.87 -37.72
N GLY A 812 -9.77 -1.66 -38.16
CA GLY A 812 -10.75 -0.61 -38.46
C GLY A 812 -11.12 0.26 -37.26
N ASP A 813 -10.75 -0.11 -36.03
CA ASP A 813 -10.89 0.73 -34.85
C ASP A 813 -9.70 1.71 -34.74
N SER A 814 -9.81 2.63 -33.78
CA SER A 814 -8.78 3.63 -33.49
C SER A 814 -8.47 3.68 -32.00
N ALA A 815 -7.25 4.14 -31.67
CA ALA A 815 -6.80 4.44 -30.32
C ALA A 815 -6.31 5.88 -30.21
N THR A 816 -6.29 6.41 -29.02
CA THR A 816 -5.79 7.77 -28.75
C THR A 816 -4.40 7.72 -28.13
N PHE A 817 -3.50 8.53 -28.68
CA PHE A 817 -2.15 8.75 -28.16
C PHE A 817 -2.04 10.20 -27.68
N ILE A 818 -1.68 10.40 -26.42
CA ILE A 818 -1.56 11.72 -25.79
C ILE A 818 -0.08 12.09 -25.72
N ALA A 819 0.26 13.27 -26.21
CA ALA A 819 1.57 13.88 -26.13
C ALA A 819 1.49 15.24 -25.45
N CYS A 820 2.03 15.36 -24.24
CA CYS A 820 2.21 16.63 -23.55
C CYS A 820 3.59 17.19 -23.90
N LEU A 821 3.68 18.04 -24.90
CA LEU A 821 4.96 18.50 -25.47
C LEU A 821 5.23 20.00 -25.26
N GLY A 822 4.20 20.78 -24.87
CA GLY A 822 4.25 22.25 -24.98
C GLY A 822 3.91 22.72 -26.38
N GLY A 823 4.07 24.01 -26.64
CA GLY A 823 3.67 24.64 -27.94
C GLY A 823 2.17 24.92 -28.05
N SER A 824 1.75 25.54 -29.13
CA SER A 824 0.37 25.96 -29.38
C SER A 824 -0.39 25.04 -30.34
N SER A 825 0.28 24.47 -31.32
CA SER A 825 -0.25 23.55 -32.31
C SER A 825 0.81 22.54 -32.76
N CYS A 826 0.35 21.46 -33.37
CA CYS A 826 1.23 20.46 -33.99
C CYS A 826 0.55 19.79 -35.18
N THR A 827 1.35 19.16 -36.02
CA THR A 827 0.93 18.17 -37.00
C THR A 827 1.40 16.79 -36.59
N ALA A 828 0.64 15.76 -36.96
CA ALA A 828 0.99 14.37 -36.70
C ALA A 828 0.86 13.53 -37.99
N GLU A 829 1.83 12.65 -38.21
CA GLU A 829 1.81 11.65 -39.26
C GLU A 829 2.11 10.27 -38.74
N TYR A 830 1.35 9.27 -39.19
CA TYR A 830 1.61 7.88 -38.91
C TYR A 830 1.89 7.13 -40.22
N ASN A 831 3.05 6.52 -40.31
CA ASN A 831 3.54 5.90 -41.54
C ASN A 831 3.47 6.84 -42.77
N GLY A 832 3.76 8.14 -42.57
CA GLY A 832 3.70 9.17 -43.60
C GLY A 832 2.29 9.64 -44.00
N SER A 833 1.26 9.16 -43.32
CA SER A 833 -0.11 9.62 -43.54
C SER A 833 -0.53 10.58 -42.42
N PRO A 834 -1.16 11.72 -42.69
CA PRO A 834 -1.65 12.65 -41.68
C PRO A 834 -2.65 12.00 -40.73
N CYS A 835 -2.51 12.28 -39.43
CA CYS A 835 -3.42 11.83 -38.38
C CYS A 835 -4.27 12.98 -37.84
N PRO A 836 -5.53 12.72 -37.44
CA PRO A 836 -6.31 13.68 -36.70
C PRO A 836 -5.65 14.04 -35.38
N VAL A 837 -5.55 15.35 -35.08
CA VAL A 837 -5.01 15.88 -33.84
C VAL A 837 -6.04 16.77 -33.18
N ILE A 838 -6.24 16.59 -31.88
CA ILE A 838 -7.03 17.48 -31.03
C ILE A 838 -6.09 18.12 -30.02
N THR A 839 -6.08 19.44 -29.95
CA THR A 839 -5.41 20.15 -28.86
C THR A 839 -6.34 20.18 -27.67
N ARG A 840 -6.12 19.28 -26.72
CA ARG A 840 -6.96 19.14 -25.52
C ARG A 840 -6.84 20.35 -24.60
N ARG A 841 -5.63 20.85 -24.48
CA ARG A 841 -5.26 22.09 -23.77
C ARG A 841 -3.92 22.59 -24.35
N PRO A 842 -3.50 23.81 -24.07
CA PRO A 842 -2.22 24.29 -24.56
C PRO A 842 -1.08 23.33 -24.25
N GLY A 843 -0.39 22.88 -25.30
CA GLY A 843 0.74 21.94 -25.20
C GLY A 843 0.37 20.47 -25.04
N VAL A 844 -0.91 20.09 -25.04
CA VAL A 844 -1.36 18.69 -24.95
C VAL A 844 -2.14 18.31 -26.21
N PHE A 845 -1.60 17.34 -26.93
CA PHE A 845 -2.10 16.89 -28.21
C PHE A 845 -2.58 15.44 -28.12
N GLU A 846 -3.82 15.19 -28.55
CA GLU A 846 -4.41 13.88 -28.69
C GLU A 846 -4.43 13.48 -30.16
N VAL A 847 -3.66 12.43 -30.48
CA VAL A 847 -3.52 11.92 -31.85
C VAL A 847 -4.33 10.64 -31.98
N THR A 848 -5.21 10.57 -32.98
CA THR A 848 -5.98 9.37 -33.30
C THR A 848 -5.18 8.45 -34.23
N LEU A 849 -4.93 7.20 -33.80
CA LEU A 849 -4.12 6.22 -34.51
C LEU A 849 -4.94 4.99 -34.87
N PRO A 850 -4.72 4.37 -36.05
CA PRO A 850 -5.41 3.14 -36.44
C PRO A 850 -4.92 1.93 -35.66
N LYS A 851 -5.83 1.07 -35.21
CA LYS A 851 -5.52 -0.21 -34.54
C LYS A 851 -5.09 -1.31 -35.51
N ALA A 852 -4.58 -2.42 -34.95
CA ALA A 852 -4.03 -3.57 -35.65
C ALA A 852 -2.88 -3.21 -36.63
N THR A 853 -1.98 -2.29 -36.21
CA THR A 853 -0.92 -1.75 -37.06
C THR A 853 0.43 -1.69 -36.33
N VAL A 854 1.51 -1.69 -37.10
CA VAL A 854 2.86 -1.37 -36.64
C VAL A 854 3.41 -0.25 -37.51
N GLY A 855 4.01 0.78 -36.89
CA GLY A 855 4.50 1.92 -37.65
C GLY A 855 5.19 3.01 -36.86
N LYS A 856 5.50 4.07 -37.60
CA LYS A 856 6.20 5.26 -37.07
C LYS A 856 5.22 6.42 -36.92
N LEU A 857 5.16 6.97 -35.73
CA LEU A 857 4.47 8.21 -35.44
C LEU A 857 5.51 9.36 -35.42
N ALA A 858 5.21 10.44 -36.11
CA ALA A 858 5.91 11.71 -36.01
C ALA A 858 4.93 12.81 -35.61
N ILE A 859 5.26 13.58 -34.59
CA ILE A 859 4.53 14.78 -34.15
C ILE A 859 5.48 15.94 -34.26
N LEU A 860 5.12 16.96 -35.02
CA LEU A 860 5.92 18.18 -35.24
C LEU A 860 5.19 19.38 -34.64
N LEU A 861 5.86 20.10 -33.74
CA LEU A 861 5.33 21.33 -33.16
C LEU A 861 5.40 22.45 -34.19
N GLU A 862 4.34 23.22 -34.32
CA GLU A 862 4.30 24.43 -35.14
C GLU A 862 4.67 25.61 -34.21
N ASN A 863 5.69 26.38 -34.66
CA ASN A 863 6.21 27.52 -33.90
C ASN A 863 5.27 28.74 -33.97
#